data_6375b5ff9ef7ae3a3ee2b2ae9c359b08
#
_entry.id   6375b5ff9ef7ae3a3ee2b2ae9c359b08
#
_cell.length_a   1.000
_cell.length_b   1.000
_cell.length_c   1.000
_cell.angle_alpha   90.00
_cell.angle_beta   90.00
_cell.angle_gamma   90.00
#
_symmetry.space_group_name_H-M   'P 1'
#
loop_
_entity.id
_entity.type
_entity.pdbx_description
1 polymer ?
#
loop_
_entity_poly.entity_id
_entity_poly.type
_entity_poly.pdbx_seq_one_letter_code
_entity_poly.pdbx_strand_id
1 'polypeptide(L)'
;MSNENIKKVLLLGSGALKIGEAGEFDYSGSQALKALREEGVKTVLINPNIATVQTSEGVADKIYFLPVQPAFVERVIEKERPDGILLSFGGQTALNCGVDLYKSEVLKRYGVEVLGTPVKAIIDTEDRELFVKRLDEIDVKTIKSHACDNIAAAREAASELGYPVILRAAYALGGLGSGFCDNEEELNRLAEKAFAFSPQVLVEKSLRGWKEIEYEVVRDRYDNCITVCNMENLDPLGIHTGEAIVVAPSQTLTNSEYHKLRALAIKIIRHIGIVGECNVQYAFDPVSEDYRVIEVNARLSRSSALASKATGYPLAFVAAKLGMGYGLFELNNSVTKTTSAFFEPALDYIVVKIPRWDLSKFRGVDRELGSSMKSVGEVMAIGRTFEEAIQKGLRMIGQGMHGFVFNKELEVSDLDTALREPTDKRIFLVSKAMHQGYSIDQIHDLTKIDKWFLYKLQHIVDIDRRLSDCAGIETLDEALLREAKVYGFTDFQIARALNLGKKHNMAEASDIVRQLRKKLGIVPYVKQIDTLAAEYPAQTNYLYLTYQATAHDIDHERDGRSVVVLGSGAYRIGSSVEFDWCGVQALNTIGKEGYRSIMINYNPETVSTDYDMCDRLYFDELTFERVMDIYELEQPKGVIVSTGGQIPNNLAVRLDEHKVPILGTQACDIDRAEDRAKFSAMLGACGIDQPEWSALTSMDDINRFIERVGFPVLVRPSYVLSGAAMNVCSNQHELERFLQLAANVSEDHPVVVSKFMMHAKEVEMDAVAQNGDIVAYAISEHVEFAGVHSGDATIQFPPQKLYVETVRRIKKISRQIARELNISGPFNIQYLAKDNDIKVIECNLRASRSFPFVSKVLKINLIELATRVMLGLPVERPSKNLFDLDYVGITASQFSLNSLKK
;
A
#
# COMPACT_ATOMS: atom_id res chain seq x y z
N MET A 1 -33.26 -9.23 -11.33
CA MET A 1 -33.69 -10.22 -10.32
C MET A 1 -32.52 -11.10 -9.96
N SER A 2 -32.19 -11.20 -8.68
CA SER A 2 -31.12 -12.09 -8.21
C SER A 2 -31.41 -13.56 -8.58
N ASN A 3 -30.39 -14.37 -8.64
CA ASN A 3 -30.54 -15.81 -8.86
C ASN A 3 -31.02 -16.46 -7.55
N GLU A 4 -32.32 -16.64 -7.39
CA GLU A 4 -32.95 -17.16 -6.15
C GLU A 4 -32.52 -18.60 -5.79
N ASN A 5 -31.86 -19.31 -6.70
CA ASN A 5 -31.39 -20.66 -6.47
C ASN A 5 -30.03 -20.71 -5.76
N ILE A 6 -29.30 -19.58 -5.70
CA ILE A 6 -28.00 -19.49 -5.05
C ILE A 6 -28.17 -19.10 -3.58
N LYS A 7 -27.93 -20.04 -2.68
CA LYS A 7 -28.08 -19.88 -1.22
C LYS A 7 -26.75 -19.89 -0.47
N LYS A 8 -25.73 -20.53 -1.04
CA LYS A 8 -24.39 -20.63 -0.45
C LYS A 8 -23.33 -20.42 -1.52
N VAL A 9 -22.41 -19.51 -1.28
CA VAL A 9 -21.33 -19.15 -2.20
C VAL A 9 -19.97 -19.30 -1.55
N LEU A 10 -19.06 -19.93 -2.29
CA LEU A 10 -17.63 -20.03 -1.95
C LEU A 10 -16.87 -18.85 -2.60
N LEU A 11 -16.11 -18.12 -1.81
CA LEU A 11 -15.17 -17.10 -2.26
C LEU A 11 -13.74 -17.59 -2.08
N LEU A 12 -12.94 -17.51 -3.13
CA LEU A 12 -11.50 -17.76 -3.07
C LEU A 12 -10.75 -16.44 -2.84
N GLY A 13 -9.96 -16.39 -1.77
CA GLY A 13 -9.08 -15.27 -1.46
C GLY A 13 -7.75 -15.34 -2.24
N SER A 14 -6.91 -14.33 -2.04
CA SER A 14 -5.63 -14.19 -2.75
C SER A 14 -4.47 -14.97 -2.15
N GLY A 15 -4.61 -15.41 -0.92
CA GLY A 15 -3.50 -16.02 -0.18
C GLY A 15 -2.58 -14.98 0.47
N ALA A 16 -1.32 -15.34 0.64
CA ALA A 16 -0.32 -14.45 1.20
C ALA A 16 -0.02 -13.27 0.28
N LEU A 17 0.25 -12.10 0.86
CA LEU A 17 0.72 -10.95 0.10
C LEU A 17 2.11 -11.20 -0.46
N LYS A 18 2.36 -10.73 -1.65
CA LYS A 18 3.65 -10.81 -2.34
C LYS A 18 3.91 -9.54 -3.15
N ILE A 19 5.14 -9.33 -3.54
CA ILE A 19 5.50 -8.20 -4.41
C ILE A 19 4.65 -8.27 -5.69
N GLY A 20 3.97 -7.18 -6.03
CA GLY A 20 3.06 -7.07 -7.15
C GLY A 20 1.60 -7.43 -6.86
N GLU A 21 1.31 -8.16 -5.77
CA GLU A 21 -0.04 -8.47 -5.31
C GLU A 21 -0.16 -8.10 -3.83
N ALA A 22 -0.71 -6.93 -3.54
CA ALA A 22 -0.79 -6.39 -2.19
C ALA A 22 -2.19 -6.54 -1.56
N GLY A 23 -2.64 -5.55 -0.81
CA GLY A 23 -3.89 -5.61 -0.05
C GLY A 23 -5.18 -5.38 -0.82
N GLU A 24 -5.12 -5.08 -2.11
CA GLU A 24 -6.28 -4.80 -2.97
C GLU A 24 -7.34 -5.91 -2.98
N PHE A 25 -6.92 -7.14 -2.77
CA PHE A 25 -7.83 -8.29 -2.72
C PHE A 25 -8.49 -8.47 -1.35
N ASP A 26 -7.93 -7.90 -0.29
CA ASP A 26 -8.64 -7.81 0.99
C ASP A 26 -9.85 -6.87 0.87
N TYR A 27 -9.65 -5.72 0.23
CA TYR A 27 -10.74 -4.82 -0.13
C TYR A 27 -11.79 -5.51 -1.01
N SER A 28 -11.40 -6.08 -2.14
CA SER A 28 -12.31 -6.71 -3.11
C SER A 28 -13.10 -7.86 -2.49
N GLY A 29 -12.43 -8.75 -1.77
CA GLY A 29 -13.05 -9.89 -1.10
C GLY A 29 -14.00 -9.46 0.01
N SER A 30 -13.64 -8.48 0.81
CA SER A 30 -14.52 -7.92 1.86
C SER A 30 -15.80 -7.33 1.27
N GLN A 31 -15.70 -6.60 0.18
CA GLN A 31 -16.87 -6.05 -0.52
C GLN A 31 -17.75 -7.12 -1.15
N ALA A 32 -17.15 -8.15 -1.74
CA ALA A 32 -17.90 -9.28 -2.27
C ALA A 32 -18.69 -10.03 -1.17
N LEU A 33 -18.06 -10.29 -0.04
CA LEU A 33 -18.72 -10.93 1.11
C LEU A 33 -19.88 -10.08 1.64
N LYS A 34 -19.70 -8.76 1.72
CA LYS A 34 -20.77 -7.84 2.09
C LYS A 34 -21.94 -7.90 1.11
N ALA A 35 -21.67 -7.84 -0.20
CA ALA A 35 -22.68 -7.89 -1.23
C ALA A 35 -23.51 -9.18 -1.16
N LEU A 36 -22.85 -10.32 -0.95
CA LEU A 36 -23.51 -11.62 -0.78
C LEU A 36 -24.37 -11.68 0.49
N ARG A 37 -23.85 -11.13 1.59
CA ARG A 37 -24.59 -11.09 2.86
C ARG A 37 -25.88 -10.30 2.75
N GLU A 38 -25.86 -9.17 2.05
CA GLU A 38 -27.06 -8.35 1.81
C GLU A 38 -28.16 -9.11 1.06
N GLU A 39 -27.77 -10.09 0.24
CA GLU A 39 -28.69 -11.00 -0.46
C GLU A 39 -29.19 -12.17 0.41
N GLY A 40 -28.77 -12.26 1.66
CA GLY A 40 -29.09 -13.39 2.55
C GLY A 40 -28.35 -14.68 2.19
N VAL A 41 -27.33 -14.60 1.37
CA VAL A 41 -26.52 -15.74 0.92
C VAL A 41 -25.52 -16.14 2.00
N LYS A 42 -25.42 -17.43 2.27
CA LYS A 42 -24.37 -17.99 3.14
C LYS A 42 -23.02 -17.93 2.44
N THR A 43 -22.00 -17.51 3.15
CA THR A 43 -20.66 -17.29 2.60
C THR A 43 -19.63 -18.22 3.22
N VAL A 44 -18.82 -18.82 2.37
CA VAL A 44 -17.66 -19.63 2.74
C VAL A 44 -16.42 -19.00 2.09
N LEU A 45 -15.42 -18.66 2.89
CA LEU A 45 -14.17 -18.07 2.42
C LEU A 45 -13.00 -19.06 2.62
N ILE A 46 -12.19 -19.23 1.60
CA ILE A 46 -10.88 -19.88 1.71
C ILE A 46 -9.81 -18.82 1.51
N ASN A 47 -9.04 -18.53 2.54
CA ASN A 47 -7.88 -17.65 2.48
C ASN A 47 -6.93 -17.94 3.64
N PRO A 48 -5.67 -18.30 3.40
CA PRO A 48 -4.70 -18.56 4.46
C PRO A 48 -4.16 -17.28 5.12
N ASN A 49 -4.46 -16.10 4.60
CA ASN A 49 -3.94 -14.85 5.12
C ASN A 49 -4.64 -14.43 6.41
N ILE A 50 -3.96 -14.64 7.54
CA ILE A 50 -4.47 -14.35 8.87
C ILE A 50 -4.55 -12.84 9.19
N ALA A 51 -3.84 -12.00 8.46
CA ALA A 51 -3.74 -10.57 8.74
C ALA A 51 -4.87 -9.72 8.10
N THR A 52 -5.68 -10.32 7.23
CA THR A 52 -6.70 -9.61 6.44
C THR A 52 -7.98 -9.33 7.21
N VAL A 53 -8.71 -8.30 6.78
CA VAL A 53 -10.06 -7.98 7.29
C VAL A 53 -11.06 -9.06 6.89
N GLN A 54 -11.01 -9.55 5.65
CA GLN A 54 -11.96 -10.56 5.15
C GLN A 54 -11.93 -11.86 5.94
N THR A 55 -10.81 -12.20 6.57
CA THR A 55 -10.67 -13.39 7.43
C THR A 55 -11.02 -13.13 8.89
N SER A 56 -11.60 -11.99 9.21
CA SER A 56 -12.12 -11.68 10.54
C SER A 56 -13.43 -12.38 10.81
N GLU A 57 -13.66 -12.75 12.06
CA GLU A 57 -14.92 -13.35 12.49
C GLU A 57 -16.11 -12.45 12.14
N GLY A 58 -17.15 -13.05 11.57
CA GLY A 58 -18.37 -12.35 11.20
C GLY A 58 -18.34 -11.65 9.83
N VAL A 59 -17.21 -11.61 9.12
CA VAL A 59 -17.16 -11.10 7.72
C VAL A 59 -17.70 -12.15 6.77
N ALA A 60 -17.26 -13.40 6.86
CA ALA A 60 -17.89 -14.55 6.21
C ALA A 60 -18.54 -15.46 7.25
N ASP A 61 -19.53 -16.26 6.84
CA ASP A 61 -20.18 -17.22 7.75
C ASP A 61 -19.21 -18.33 8.17
N LYS A 62 -18.35 -18.77 7.25
CA LYS A 62 -17.26 -19.73 7.51
C LYS A 62 -15.97 -19.31 6.83
N ILE A 63 -14.87 -19.48 7.55
CA ILE A 63 -13.53 -19.13 7.08
C ILE A 63 -12.64 -20.37 7.21
N TYR A 64 -12.00 -20.74 6.11
CA TYR A 64 -11.01 -21.80 6.05
C TYR A 64 -9.62 -21.18 5.80
N PHE A 65 -8.73 -21.28 6.77
CA PHE A 65 -7.32 -20.90 6.65
C PHE A 65 -6.53 -22.01 5.95
N LEU A 66 -6.79 -22.18 4.66
CA LEU A 66 -6.20 -23.22 3.83
C LEU A 66 -5.60 -22.59 2.57
N PRO A 67 -4.59 -23.26 1.97
CA PRO A 67 -4.05 -22.81 0.69
C PRO A 67 -5.13 -22.76 -0.39
N VAL A 68 -5.08 -21.71 -1.22
CA VAL A 68 -5.96 -21.58 -2.40
C VAL A 68 -5.40 -22.45 -3.53
N GLN A 69 -5.58 -23.75 -3.39
CA GLN A 69 -5.11 -24.78 -4.33
C GLN A 69 -6.23 -25.80 -4.57
N PRO A 70 -6.34 -26.36 -5.78
CA PRO A 70 -7.45 -27.23 -6.16
C PRO A 70 -7.73 -28.37 -5.16
N ALA A 71 -6.68 -29.04 -4.67
CA ALA A 71 -6.83 -30.16 -3.75
C ALA A 71 -7.50 -29.80 -2.41
N PHE A 72 -7.21 -28.60 -1.87
CA PHE A 72 -7.83 -28.12 -0.64
C PHE A 72 -9.22 -27.56 -0.91
N VAL A 73 -9.38 -26.82 -1.99
CA VAL A 73 -10.67 -26.22 -2.38
C VAL A 73 -11.69 -27.30 -2.67
N GLU A 74 -11.34 -28.38 -3.36
CA GLU A 74 -12.23 -29.53 -3.63
C GLU A 74 -12.76 -30.14 -2.33
N ARG A 75 -11.91 -30.30 -1.31
CA ARG A 75 -12.35 -30.83 0.01
C ARG A 75 -13.34 -29.90 0.70
N VAL A 76 -13.14 -28.61 0.58
CA VAL A 76 -14.09 -27.62 1.13
C VAL A 76 -15.41 -27.66 0.36
N ILE A 77 -15.37 -27.75 -0.97
CA ILE A 77 -16.57 -27.93 -1.81
C ILE A 77 -17.33 -29.19 -1.44
N GLU A 78 -16.64 -30.30 -1.26
CA GLU A 78 -17.24 -31.58 -0.85
C GLU A 78 -17.97 -31.46 0.49
N LYS A 79 -17.36 -30.76 1.45
CA LYS A 79 -17.91 -30.57 2.79
C LYS A 79 -19.03 -29.55 2.86
N GLU A 80 -18.84 -28.41 2.23
CA GLU A 80 -19.75 -27.25 2.34
C GLU A 80 -20.88 -27.25 1.31
N ARG A 81 -20.68 -27.92 0.18
CA ARG A 81 -21.67 -28.00 -0.93
C ARG A 81 -22.21 -26.62 -1.34
N PRO A 82 -21.34 -25.66 -1.73
CA PRO A 82 -21.82 -24.37 -2.20
C PRO A 82 -22.58 -24.51 -3.53
N ASP A 83 -23.53 -23.62 -3.73
CA ASP A 83 -24.29 -23.53 -5.00
C ASP A 83 -23.47 -22.80 -6.08
N GLY A 84 -22.65 -21.82 -5.65
CA GLY A 84 -21.83 -21.01 -6.55
C GLY A 84 -20.45 -20.72 -5.99
N ILE A 85 -19.56 -20.29 -6.88
CA ILE A 85 -18.18 -19.87 -6.59
C ILE A 85 -17.86 -18.57 -7.29
N LEU A 86 -17.19 -17.64 -6.59
CA LEU A 86 -16.63 -16.41 -7.12
C LEU A 86 -15.11 -16.54 -7.29
N LEU A 87 -14.61 -16.30 -8.50
CA LEU A 87 -13.20 -16.47 -8.87
C LEU A 87 -12.43 -15.15 -9.04
N SER A 88 -13.13 -14.04 -9.26
CA SER A 88 -12.52 -12.78 -9.72
C SER A 88 -12.07 -11.83 -8.61
N PHE A 89 -12.14 -12.24 -7.33
CA PHE A 89 -11.91 -11.38 -6.16
C PHE A 89 -10.63 -11.70 -5.38
N GLY A 90 -9.91 -12.72 -5.78
CA GLY A 90 -8.70 -13.20 -5.12
C GLY A 90 -7.44 -13.17 -5.99
N GLY A 91 -7.38 -12.28 -6.96
CA GLY A 91 -6.24 -12.12 -7.86
C GLY A 91 -5.99 -13.33 -8.75
N GLN A 92 -4.79 -13.41 -9.29
CA GLN A 92 -4.40 -14.49 -10.21
C GLN A 92 -4.41 -15.87 -9.53
N THR A 93 -4.09 -15.92 -8.25
CA THR A 93 -4.10 -17.18 -7.47
C THR A 93 -5.49 -17.83 -7.46
N ALA A 94 -6.52 -17.05 -7.14
CA ALA A 94 -7.90 -17.54 -7.13
C ALA A 94 -8.39 -17.89 -8.54
N LEU A 95 -8.05 -17.07 -9.53
CA LEU A 95 -8.46 -17.27 -10.91
C LEU A 95 -7.90 -18.58 -11.48
N ASN A 96 -6.60 -18.81 -11.31
CA ASN A 96 -5.94 -20.03 -11.75
C ASN A 96 -6.52 -21.29 -11.06
N CYS A 97 -6.72 -21.21 -9.75
CA CYS A 97 -7.35 -22.30 -8.99
C CYS A 97 -8.75 -22.63 -9.53
N GLY A 98 -9.56 -21.60 -9.82
CA GLY A 98 -10.90 -21.78 -10.39
C GLY A 98 -10.90 -22.40 -11.78
N VAL A 99 -9.96 -21.98 -12.64
CA VAL A 99 -9.79 -22.57 -13.97
C VAL A 99 -9.39 -24.06 -13.86
N ASP A 100 -8.48 -24.40 -12.96
CA ASP A 100 -8.07 -25.78 -12.73
C ASP A 100 -9.22 -26.66 -12.20
N LEU A 101 -10.02 -26.15 -11.28
CA LEU A 101 -11.22 -26.82 -10.77
C LEU A 101 -12.26 -27.05 -11.88
N TYR A 102 -12.39 -26.11 -12.81
CA TYR A 102 -13.27 -26.25 -13.96
C TYR A 102 -12.75 -27.32 -14.94
N LYS A 103 -11.48 -27.26 -15.31
CA LYS A 103 -10.85 -28.21 -16.24
C LYS A 103 -10.85 -29.64 -15.71
N SER A 104 -10.69 -29.83 -14.40
CA SER A 104 -10.75 -31.13 -13.73
C SER A 104 -12.17 -31.63 -13.46
N GLU A 105 -13.19 -30.90 -13.93
CA GLU A 105 -14.62 -31.18 -13.75
C GLU A 105 -15.11 -31.23 -12.28
N VAL A 106 -14.31 -30.73 -11.34
CA VAL A 106 -14.70 -30.67 -9.92
C VAL A 106 -15.98 -29.87 -9.73
N LEU A 107 -16.05 -28.68 -10.33
CA LEU A 107 -17.24 -27.82 -10.22
C LEU A 107 -18.49 -28.49 -10.77
N LYS A 108 -18.38 -29.16 -11.90
CA LYS A 108 -19.49 -29.90 -12.50
C LYS A 108 -19.90 -31.11 -11.64
N ARG A 109 -18.94 -31.85 -11.08
CA ARG A 109 -19.18 -33.03 -10.23
C ARG A 109 -20.00 -32.70 -9.00
N TYR A 110 -19.78 -31.53 -8.41
CA TYR A 110 -20.47 -31.07 -7.21
C TYR A 110 -21.59 -30.07 -7.48
N GLY A 111 -21.88 -29.78 -8.75
CA GLY A 111 -22.96 -28.86 -9.14
C GLY A 111 -22.73 -27.41 -8.74
N VAL A 112 -21.48 -26.96 -8.74
CA VAL A 112 -21.09 -25.58 -8.36
C VAL A 112 -21.08 -24.69 -9.60
N GLU A 113 -21.90 -23.63 -9.58
CA GLU A 113 -21.97 -22.62 -10.65
C GLU A 113 -20.87 -21.57 -10.48
N VAL A 114 -20.15 -21.25 -11.55
CA VAL A 114 -19.24 -20.09 -11.57
C VAL A 114 -20.06 -18.82 -11.73
N LEU A 115 -20.05 -17.96 -10.71
CA LEU A 115 -20.82 -16.73 -10.70
C LEU A 115 -20.00 -15.60 -11.32
N GLY A 116 -20.65 -14.79 -12.16
CA GLY A 116 -19.99 -13.70 -12.88
C GLY A 116 -19.40 -14.13 -14.21
N THR A 117 -18.18 -13.74 -14.49
CA THR A 117 -17.52 -14.01 -15.76
C THR A 117 -17.36 -15.53 -16.01
N PRO A 118 -17.85 -16.05 -17.16
CA PRO A 118 -17.70 -17.48 -17.48
C PRO A 118 -16.21 -17.89 -17.59
N VAL A 119 -15.90 -19.12 -17.18
CA VAL A 119 -14.51 -19.63 -17.24
C VAL A 119 -13.94 -19.59 -18.66
N LYS A 120 -14.77 -19.83 -19.67
CA LYS A 120 -14.33 -19.69 -21.07
C LYS A 120 -13.83 -18.28 -21.38
N ALA A 121 -14.54 -17.25 -20.94
CA ALA A 121 -14.11 -15.87 -21.14
C ALA A 121 -12.79 -15.56 -20.39
N ILE A 122 -12.62 -16.14 -19.19
CA ILE A 122 -11.35 -16.05 -18.45
C ILE A 122 -10.21 -16.69 -19.25
N ILE A 123 -10.40 -17.90 -19.76
CA ILE A 123 -9.40 -18.60 -20.58
C ILE A 123 -9.09 -17.81 -21.85
N ASP A 124 -10.10 -17.29 -22.53
CA ASP A 124 -9.91 -16.47 -23.74
C ASP A 124 -9.08 -15.20 -23.49
N THR A 125 -9.11 -14.63 -22.29
CA THR A 125 -8.30 -13.46 -21.92
C THR A 125 -6.90 -13.82 -21.42
N GLU A 126 -6.73 -14.95 -20.75
CA GLU A 126 -5.44 -15.36 -20.15
C GLU A 126 -4.53 -16.06 -21.15
N ASP A 127 -5.09 -16.78 -22.13
CA ASP A 127 -4.33 -17.42 -23.19
C ASP A 127 -4.05 -16.43 -24.33
N ARG A 128 -2.79 -16.13 -24.55
CA ARG A 128 -2.38 -15.10 -25.51
C ARG A 128 -2.84 -15.36 -26.93
N GLU A 129 -2.79 -16.61 -27.38
CA GLU A 129 -3.21 -16.99 -28.74
C GLU A 129 -4.73 -16.87 -28.89
N LEU A 130 -5.48 -17.38 -27.92
CA LEU A 130 -6.92 -17.24 -27.91
C LEU A 130 -7.36 -15.79 -27.83
N PHE A 131 -6.69 -14.99 -27.01
CA PHE A 131 -6.97 -13.56 -26.88
C PHE A 131 -6.82 -12.82 -28.21
N VAL A 132 -5.69 -13.01 -28.90
CA VAL A 132 -5.46 -12.40 -30.20
C VAL A 132 -6.54 -12.85 -31.19
N LYS A 133 -6.83 -14.15 -31.27
CA LYS A 133 -7.89 -14.70 -32.13
C LYS A 133 -9.26 -14.08 -31.85
N ARG A 134 -9.62 -13.94 -30.56
CA ARG A 134 -10.90 -13.33 -30.19
C ARG A 134 -11.00 -11.87 -30.60
N LEU A 135 -9.93 -11.11 -30.54
CA LEU A 135 -9.89 -9.71 -30.96
C LEU A 135 -9.87 -9.56 -32.48
N ASP A 136 -9.20 -10.46 -33.19
CA ASP A 136 -9.21 -10.49 -34.66
C ASP A 136 -10.63 -10.73 -35.21
N GLU A 137 -11.48 -11.52 -34.52
CA GLU A 137 -12.88 -11.76 -34.92
C GLU A 137 -13.72 -10.47 -35.01
N ILE A 138 -13.31 -9.42 -34.31
CA ILE A 138 -13.99 -8.12 -34.26
C ILE A 138 -13.15 -6.98 -34.86
N ASP A 139 -12.07 -7.30 -35.57
CA ASP A 139 -11.16 -6.32 -36.20
C ASP A 139 -10.59 -5.30 -35.18
N VAL A 140 -10.15 -5.79 -34.03
CA VAL A 140 -9.47 -5.01 -32.98
C VAL A 140 -7.99 -5.34 -32.99
N LYS A 141 -7.17 -4.30 -33.07
CA LYS A 141 -5.72 -4.44 -33.21
C LYS A 141 -5.04 -4.85 -31.92
N THR A 142 -4.25 -5.91 -31.98
CA THR A 142 -3.35 -6.35 -30.90
C THR A 142 -1.89 -6.12 -31.27
N ILE A 143 -0.99 -6.33 -30.31
CA ILE A 143 0.45 -6.28 -30.57
C ILE A 143 0.81 -7.48 -31.44
N LYS A 144 1.49 -7.25 -32.56
CA LYS A 144 1.99 -8.34 -33.41
C LYS A 144 3.04 -9.14 -32.64
N SER A 145 2.82 -10.44 -32.55
CA SER A 145 3.70 -11.37 -31.87
C SER A 145 3.85 -12.67 -32.65
N HIS A 146 5.01 -13.33 -32.52
CA HIS A 146 5.30 -14.66 -33.07
C HIS A 146 5.74 -15.58 -31.93
N ALA A 147 5.12 -16.75 -31.86
CA ALA A 147 5.56 -17.81 -30.96
C ALA A 147 6.72 -18.56 -31.63
N CYS A 148 7.84 -18.68 -30.94
CA CYS A 148 9.07 -19.26 -31.44
C CYS A 148 9.56 -20.36 -30.51
N ASP A 149 9.96 -21.50 -31.09
CA ASP A 149 10.42 -22.67 -30.34
C ASP A 149 11.97 -22.81 -30.36
N ASN A 150 12.64 -21.93 -31.09
CA ASN A 150 14.09 -21.89 -31.15
C ASN A 150 14.60 -20.49 -31.51
N ILE A 151 15.91 -20.26 -31.36
CA ILE A 151 16.55 -18.96 -31.58
C ILE A 151 16.49 -18.52 -33.06
N ALA A 152 16.59 -19.44 -33.99
CA ALA A 152 16.51 -19.12 -35.41
C ALA A 152 15.12 -18.55 -35.79
N ALA A 153 14.05 -19.18 -35.29
CA ALA A 153 12.69 -18.69 -35.48
C ALA A 153 12.49 -17.31 -34.80
N ALA A 154 13.08 -17.09 -33.63
CA ALA A 154 13.02 -15.81 -32.93
C ALA A 154 13.73 -14.69 -33.73
N ARG A 155 14.86 -14.97 -34.39
CA ARG A 155 15.54 -14.03 -35.28
C ARG A 155 14.71 -13.68 -36.52
N GLU A 156 14.09 -14.67 -37.14
CA GLU A 156 13.23 -14.47 -38.30
C GLU A 156 12.03 -13.59 -37.94
N ALA A 157 11.38 -13.91 -36.83
CA ALA A 157 10.26 -13.13 -36.30
C ALA A 157 10.68 -11.68 -35.99
N ALA A 158 11.83 -11.48 -35.35
CA ALA A 158 12.33 -10.14 -35.04
C ALA A 158 12.66 -9.33 -36.28
N SER A 159 13.21 -10.00 -37.33
CA SER A 159 13.50 -9.39 -38.64
C SER A 159 12.20 -8.96 -39.32
N GLU A 160 11.16 -9.77 -39.29
CA GLU A 160 9.84 -9.46 -39.86
C GLU A 160 9.16 -8.28 -39.12
N LEU A 161 9.18 -8.29 -37.79
CA LEU A 161 8.57 -7.25 -36.97
C LEU A 161 9.35 -5.92 -37.00
N GLY A 162 10.66 -6.01 -37.27
CA GLY A 162 11.58 -4.87 -37.17
C GLY A 162 11.90 -4.49 -35.73
N TYR A 163 13.20 -4.28 -35.44
CA TYR A 163 13.63 -3.84 -34.10
C TYR A 163 13.12 -2.42 -33.77
N PRO A 164 12.95 -2.08 -32.47
CA PRO A 164 13.09 -2.94 -31.29
C PRO A 164 11.96 -3.94 -31.15
N VAL A 165 12.28 -5.09 -30.52
CA VAL A 165 11.30 -6.13 -30.18
C VAL A 165 11.35 -6.43 -28.69
N ILE A 166 10.29 -7.04 -28.18
CA ILE A 166 10.24 -7.61 -26.84
C ILE A 166 10.27 -9.12 -26.98
N LEU A 167 11.12 -9.77 -26.21
CA LEU A 167 11.11 -11.22 -26.07
C LEU A 167 10.49 -11.56 -24.71
N ARG A 168 9.53 -12.52 -24.71
CA ARG A 168 8.88 -13.02 -23.50
C ARG A 168 8.90 -14.53 -23.48
N ALA A 169 9.26 -15.12 -22.34
CA ALA A 169 9.11 -16.55 -22.14
C ALA A 169 7.61 -16.89 -21.98
N ALA A 170 7.09 -17.82 -22.80
CA ALA A 170 5.65 -18.07 -22.93
C ALA A 170 4.99 -18.60 -21.65
N TYR A 171 5.75 -19.25 -20.76
CA TYR A 171 5.24 -19.91 -19.57
C TYR A 171 5.91 -19.45 -18.26
N ALA A 172 6.62 -18.33 -18.27
CA ALA A 172 7.34 -17.83 -17.11
C ALA A 172 6.46 -16.91 -16.25
N LEU A 173 6.29 -17.26 -15.00
CA LEU A 173 5.68 -16.41 -13.99
C LEU A 173 6.61 -15.24 -13.65
N GLY A 174 6.08 -14.01 -13.65
CA GLY A 174 6.79 -12.83 -13.15
C GLY A 174 7.81 -12.21 -14.10
N GLY A 175 7.72 -12.45 -15.40
CA GLY A 175 8.58 -11.78 -16.40
C GLY A 175 10.02 -12.30 -16.49
N LEU A 176 10.35 -13.44 -15.87
CA LEU A 176 11.64 -14.09 -15.97
C LEU A 176 11.94 -14.48 -17.42
N GLY A 177 13.08 -14.06 -17.96
CA GLY A 177 13.47 -14.32 -19.34
C GLY A 177 12.78 -13.39 -20.37
N SER A 178 12.16 -12.30 -19.92
CA SER A 178 11.58 -11.27 -20.78
C SER A 178 12.44 -10.02 -20.81
N GLY A 179 12.46 -9.32 -21.92
CA GLY A 179 13.20 -8.06 -22.04
C GLY A 179 13.11 -7.44 -23.43
N PHE A 180 13.59 -6.20 -23.53
CA PHE A 180 13.69 -5.48 -24.79
C PHE A 180 14.97 -5.87 -25.51
N CYS A 181 14.88 -5.91 -26.85
CA CYS A 181 16.01 -6.18 -27.74
C CYS A 181 16.02 -5.11 -28.84
N ASP A 182 17.02 -4.26 -28.83
CA ASP A 182 17.18 -3.20 -29.83
C ASP A 182 17.88 -3.70 -31.10
N ASN A 183 18.53 -4.87 -31.03
CA ASN A 183 19.26 -5.49 -32.12
C ASN A 183 19.31 -7.02 -31.96
N GLU A 184 19.85 -7.69 -32.99
CA GLU A 184 19.95 -9.16 -33.05
C GLU A 184 20.86 -9.75 -31.97
N GLU A 185 21.92 -9.04 -31.57
CA GLU A 185 22.85 -9.53 -30.53
C GLU A 185 22.17 -9.61 -29.17
N GLU A 186 21.41 -8.58 -28.82
CA GLU A 186 20.62 -8.55 -27.61
C GLU A 186 19.53 -9.62 -27.64
N LEU A 187 18.85 -9.80 -28.78
CA LEU A 187 17.86 -10.85 -28.95
C LEU A 187 18.46 -12.24 -28.68
N ASN A 188 19.62 -12.54 -29.30
CA ASN A 188 20.29 -13.84 -29.13
C ASN A 188 20.62 -14.10 -27.65
N ARG A 189 21.24 -13.13 -26.99
CA ARG A 189 21.62 -13.23 -25.56
C ARG A 189 20.42 -13.48 -24.67
N LEU A 190 19.30 -12.78 -24.91
CA LEU A 190 18.10 -12.93 -24.12
C LEU A 190 17.37 -14.23 -24.46
N ALA A 191 17.30 -14.62 -25.73
CA ALA A 191 16.68 -15.85 -26.18
C ALA A 191 17.36 -17.10 -25.59
N GLU A 192 18.70 -17.13 -25.54
CA GLU A 192 19.43 -18.20 -24.86
C GLU A 192 19.03 -18.38 -23.41
N LYS A 193 18.88 -17.27 -22.69
CA LYS A 193 18.41 -17.30 -21.29
C LYS A 193 16.95 -17.76 -21.21
N ALA A 194 16.09 -17.25 -22.07
CA ALA A 194 14.66 -17.56 -22.02
C ALA A 194 14.37 -19.02 -22.36
N PHE A 195 15.03 -19.59 -23.34
CA PHE A 195 14.90 -21.00 -23.72
C PHE A 195 15.47 -21.98 -22.69
N ALA A 196 16.34 -21.51 -21.78
CA ALA A 196 16.78 -22.32 -20.63
C ALA A 196 15.65 -22.59 -19.62
N PHE A 197 14.59 -21.77 -19.60
CA PHE A 197 13.48 -21.85 -18.66
C PHE A 197 12.12 -22.12 -19.32
N SER A 198 12.00 -21.91 -20.61
CA SER A 198 10.74 -22.06 -21.34
C SER A 198 10.98 -22.73 -22.67
N PRO A 199 10.16 -23.73 -23.09
CA PRO A 199 10.29 -24.36 -24.39
C PRO A 199 9.86 -23.45 -25.54
N GLN A 200 9.19 -22.33 -25.26
CA GLN A 200 8.66 -21.39 -26.23
C GLN A 200 8.86 -19.96 -25.76
N VAL A 201 9.18 -19.07 -26.67
CA VAL A 201 9.23 -17.63 -26.44
C VAL A 201 8.30 -16.90 -27.41
N LEU A 202 7.79 -15.75 -26.98
CA LEU A 202 7.06 -14.83 -27.82
C LEU A 202 8.00 -13.68 -28.20
N VAL A 203 8.09 -13.38 -29.51
CA VAL A 203 8.75 -12.19 -30.03
C VAL A 203 7.67 -11.21 -30.47
N GLU A 204 7.64 -10.04 -29.86
CA GLU A 204 6.62 -9.02 -30.06
C GLU A 204 7.23 -7.73 -30.56
N LYS A 205 6.50 -6.98 -31.38
CA LYS A 205 6.90 -5.62 -31.74
C LYS A 205 6.93 -4.74 -30.50
N SER A 206 8.05 -4.06 -30.25
CA SER A 206 8.13 -3.07 -29.17
C SER A 206 7.39 -1.79 -29.58
N LEU A 207 6.53 -1.32 -28.69
CA LEU A 207 5.82 -0.04 -28.79
C LEU A 207 6.37 0.96 -27.77
N ARG A 208 7.64 0.81 -27.40
CA ARG A 208 8.31 1.67 -26.42
C ARG A 208 8.16 3.15 -26.82
N GLY A 209 7.75 3.96 -25.82
CA GLY A 209 7.50 5.38 -26.04
C GLY A 209 6.05 5.73 -26.41
N TRP A 210 5.19 4.76 -26.73
CA TRP A 210 3.76 5.00 -26.86
C TRP A 210 3.16 5.29 -25.49
N LYS A 211 1.98 5.89 -25.46
CA LYS A 211 1.20 6.07 -24.23
C LYS A 211 0.54 4.77 -23.83
N GLU A 212 0.36 4.59 -22.53
CA GLU A 212 -0.48 3.54 -21.97
C GLU A 212 -1.74 4.13 -21.37
N ILE A 213 -2.89 3.62 -21.83
CA ILE A 213 -4.22 4.08 -21.43
C ILE A 213 -5.01 2.89 -20.94
N GLU A 214 -5.74 3.08 -19.84
CA GLU A 214 -6.55 2.04 -19.23
C GLU A 214 -8.00 2.47 -19.09
N TYR A 215 -8.91 1.49 -19.20
CA TYR A 215 -10.33 1.63 -18.87
C TYR A 215 -10.75 0.53 -17.90
N GLU A 216 -11.36 0.92 -16.80
CA GLU A 216 -12.13 0.01 -15.94
C GLU A 216 -13.54 -0.09 -16.49
N VAL A 217 -14.01 -1.30 -16.78
CA VAL A 217 -15.26 -1.57 -17.49
C VAL A 217 -16.11 -2.52 -16.66
N VAL A 218 -17.40 -2.25 -16.61
CA VAL A 218 -18.40 -3.10 -15.94
C VAL A 218 -19.45 -3.53 -16.96
N ARG A 219 -19.77 -4.82 -16.98
CA ARG A 219 -20.83 -5.37 -17.84
C ARG A 219 -21.68 -6.37 -17.08
N ASP A 220 -23.01 -6.27 -17.23
CA ASP A 220 -23.95 -7.23 -16.69
C ASP A 220 -24.30 -8.35 -17.69
N ARG A 221 -25.08 -9.32 -17.26
CA ARG A 221 -25.53 -10.44 -18.11
C ARG A 221 -26.53 -10.04 -19.20
N TYR A 222 -27.11 -8.84 -19.12
CA TYR A 222 -28.09 -8.32 -20.08
C TYR A 222 -27.42 -7.46 -21.17
N ASP A 223 -26.09 -7.50 -21.23
CA ASP A 223 -25.29 -6.73 -22.18
C ASP A 223 -25.27 -5.21 -21.94
N ASN A 224 -25.64 -4.75 -20.74
CA ASN A 224 -25.40 -3.37 -20.34
C ASN A 224 -23.93 -3.21 -19.95
N CYS A 225 -23.27 -2.20 -20.48
CA CYS A 225 -21.84 -2.01 -20.33
C CYS A 225 -21.51 -0.53 -20.16
N ILE A 226 -20.68 -0.20 -19.17
CA ILE A 226 -20.17 1.15 -18.91
C ILE A 226 -18.68 1.14 -18.66
N THR A 227 -18.02 2.26 -18.94
CA THR A 227 -16.66 2.53 -18.47
C THR A 227 -16.75 3.35 -17.19
N VAL A 228 -16.14 2.86 -16.13
CA VAL A 228 -16.17 3.50 -14.81
C VAL A 228 -15.07 4.51 -14.64
N CYS A 229 -13.89 4.21 -15.16
CA CYS A 229 -12.71 5.05 -15.01
C CYS A 229 -11.82 4.93 -16.24
N ASN A 230 -11.32 6.08 -16.69
CA ASN A 230 -10.26 6.18 -17.68
C ASN A 230 -9.00 6.70 -17.01
N MET A 231 -7.87 6.06 -17.26
CA MET A 231 -6.58 6.38 -16.65
C MET A 231 -5.49 6.42 -17.71
N GLU A 232 -4.47 7.25 -17.51
CA GLU A 232 -3.26 7.23 -18.32
C GLU A 232 -1.99 7.20 -17.47
N ASN A 233 -0.97 6.53 -17.98
CA ASN A 233 0.34 6.51 -17.34
C ASN A 233 1.11 7.77 -17.69
N LEU A 234 1.73 8.38 -16.69
CA LEU A 234 2.72 9.45 -16.90
C LEU A 234 3.97 8.89 -17.60
N ASP A 235 4.39 7.71 -17.18
CA ASP A 235 5.51 7.00 -17.79
C ASP A 235 5.08 6.39 -19.13
N PRO A 236 5.95 6.44 -20.16
CA PRO A 236 5.65 5.84 -21.44
C PRO A 236 5.59 4.31 -21.34
N LEU A 237 5.00 3.67 -22.36
CA LEU A 237 4.94 2.21 -22.47
C LEU A 237 6.35 1.60 -22.38
N GLY A 238 6.45 0.49 -21.66
CA GLY A 238 7.69 -0.21 -21.34
C GLY A 238 7.87 -0.46 -19.86
N ILE A 239 7.10 0.24 -19.02
CA ILE A 239 7.00 0.04 -17.59
C ILE A 239 5.62 -0.55 -17.31
N HIS A 240 5.54 -1.61 -16.53
CA HIS A 240 4.26 -2.20 -16.14
C HIS A 240 3.37 -1.14 -15.47
N THR A 241 2.08 -1.10 -15.77
CA THR A 241 1.17 -0.08 -15.20
C THR A 241 1.17 -0.05 -13.67
N GLY A 242 1.36 -1.21 -13.02
CA GLY A 242 1.55 -1.29 -11.57
C GLY A 242 2.79 -0.58 -11.03
N GLU A 243 3.76 -0.28 -11.91
CA GLU A 243 5.03 0.42 -11.62
C GLU A 243 5.03 1.87 -12.10
N ALA A 244 4.00 2.29 -12.82
CA ALA A 244 3.90 3.64 -13.38
C ALA A 244 3.15 4.59 -12.45
N ILE A 245 3.46 5.88 -12.59
CA ILE A 245 2.59 6.95 -12.07
C ILE A 245 1.38 7.05 -12.99
N VAL A 246 0.19 6.93 -12.42
CA VAL A 246 -1.08 6.91 -13.17
C VAL A 246 -1.94 8.10 -12.80
N VAL A 247 -2.57 8.71 -13.79
CA VAL A 247 -3.43 9.90 -13.64
C VAL A 247 -4.84 9.57 -14.09
N ALA A 248 -5.82 9.92 -13.30
CA ALA A 248 -7.24 9.79 -13.60
C ALA A 248 -7.97 11.14 -13.39
N PRO A 249 -8.84 11.56 -14.33
CA PRO A 249 -9.01 11.02 -15.68
C PRO A 249 -7.78 11.32 -16.55
N SER A 250 -7.69 10.69 -17.74
CA SER A 250 -6.66 11.03 -18.73
C SER A 250 -6.62 12.51 -19.01
N GLN A 251 -5.44 13.10 -19.06
CA GLN A 251 -5.24 14.54 -19.25
C GLN A 251 -4.83 14.92 -20.68
N THR A 252 -4.24 13.97 -21.42
CA THR A 252 -3.63 14.26 -22.72
C THR A 252 -4.40 13.69 -23.91
N LEU A 253 -5.49 12.97 -23.68
CA LEU A 253 -6.38 12.51 -24.74
C LEU A 253 -7.33 13.62 -25.19
N THR A 254 -7.53 13.74 -26.49
CA THR A 254 -8.61 14.51 -27.06
C THR A 254 -9.95 13.82 -26.83
N ASN A 255 -11.08 14.54 -26.94
CA ASN A 255 -12.40 13.96 -26.82
C ASN A 255 -12.60 12.81 -27.83
N SER A 256 -12.15 12.96 -29.06
CA SER A 256 -12.22 11.93 -30.12
C SER A 256 -11.46 10.66 -29.73
N GLU A 257 -10.22 10.79 -29.27
CA GLU A 257 -9.39 9.69 -28.83
C GLU A 257 -9.98 8.96 -27.63
N TYR A 258 -10.47 9.71 -26.64
CA TYR A 258 -11.15 9.15 -25.48
C TYR A 258 -12.34 8.29 -25.88
N HIS A 259 -13.25 8.81 -26.73
CA HIS A 259 -14.44 8.07 -27.16
C HIS A 259 -14.11 6.89 -28.08
N LYS A 260 -13.06 7.00 -28.91
CA LYS A 260 -12.58 5.89 -29.74
C LYS A 260 -12.15 4.70 -28.85
N LEU A 261 -11.29 4.95 -27.88
CA LEU A 261 -10.78 3.89 -26.98
C LEU A 261 -11.91 3.35 -26.07
N ARG A 262 -12.80 4.21 -25.61
CA ARG A 262 -13.99 3.81 -24.84
C ARG A 262 -14.88 2.87 -25.64
N ALA A 263 -15.22 3.22 -26.88
CA ALA A 263 -16.04 2.40 -27.74
C ALA A 263 -15.39 1.02 -28.03
N LEU A 264 -14.08 1.00 -28.21
CA LEU A 264 -13.30 -0.24 -28.34
C LEU A 264 -13.37 -1.10 -27.09
N ALA A 265 -13.21 -0.51 -25.91
CA ALA A 265 -13.33 -1.23 -24.64
C ALA A 265 -14.68 -1.93 -24.51
N ILE A 266 -15.77 -1.21 -24.76
CA ILE A 266 -17.13 -1.76 -24.71
C ILE A 266 -17.30 -2.89 -25.74
N LYS A 267 -16.83 -2.69 -26.98
CA LYS A 267 -16.86 -3.70 -28.05
C LYS A 267 -16.13 -4.99 -27.66
N ILE A 268 -14.94 -4.86 -27.10
CA ILE A 268 -14.13 -5.98 -26.66
C ILE A 268 -14.83 -6.77 -25.55
N ILE A 269 -15.29 -6.08 -24.51
CA ILE A 269 -15.86 -6.71 -23.33
C ILE A 269 -17.18 -7.42 -23.64
N ARG A 270 -17.99 -6.87 -24.51
CA ARG A 270 -19.19 -7.52 -25.03
C ARG A 270 -18.86 -8.78 -25.83
N HIS A 271 -17.84 -8.72 -26.69
CA HIS A 271 -17.43 -9.85 -27.51
C HIS A 271 -16.87 -11.02 -26.70
N ILE A 272 -16.03 -10.72 -25.71
CA ILE A 272 -15.46 -11.74 -24.80
C ILE A 272 -16.54 -12.33 -23.91
N GLY A 273 -17.55 -11.55 -23.53
CA GLY A 273 -18.65 -12.00 -22.68
C GLY A 273 -18.34 -11.90 -21.19
N ILE A 274 -17.61 -10.86 -20.77
CA ILE A 274 -17.36 -10.55 -19.37
C ILE A 274 -18.67 -10.25 -18.65
N VAL A 275 -18.84 -10.78 -17.45
CA VAL A 275 -19.93 -10.46 -16.53
C VAL A 275 -19.33 -10.07 -15.18
N GLY A 276 -19.34 -8.78 -14.88
CA GLY A 276 -18.69 -8.20 -13.73
C GLY A 276 -17.77 -7.08 -14.14
N GLU A 277 -16.59 -7.03 -13.58
CA GLU A 277 -15.59 -5.99 -13.77
C GLU A 277 -14.38 -6.53 -14.53
N CYS A 278 -13.78 -5.69 -15.35
CA CYS A 278 -12.53 -5.97 -16.05
C CYS A 278 -11.77 -4.69 -16.38
N ASN A 279 -10.48 -4.85 -16.65
CA ASN A 279 -9.57 -3.78 -17.05
C ASN A 279 -9.13 -4.03 -18.49
N VAL A 280 -9.15 -2.98 -19.32
CA VAL A 280 -8.65 -2.99 -20.70
C VAL A 280 -7.49 -2.03 -20.81
N GLN A 281 -6.35 -2.50 -21.27
CA GLN A 281 -5.11 -1.73 -21.43
C GLN A 281 -4.75 -1.55 -22.89
N TYR A 282 -4.45 -0.30 -23.25
CA TYR A 282 -4.07 0.10 -24.61
C TYR A 282 -2.66 0.69 -24.66
N ALA A 283 -1.91 0.33 -25.69
CA ALA A 283 -0.84 1.16 -26.20
C ALA A 283 -1.43 2.12 -27.24
N PHE A 284 -1.11 3.39 -27.12
CA PHE A 284 -1.64 4.45 -27.97
C PHE A 284 -0.51 5.33 -28.50
N ASP A 285 -0.41 5.46 -29.83
CA ASP A 285 0.58 6.33 -30.48
C ASP A 285 0.10 7.77 -30.48
N PRO A 286 0.77 8.69 -29.77
CA PRO A 286 0.33 10.08 -29.69
C PRO A 286 0.47 10.86 -31.00
N VAL A 287 1.16 10.32 -32.01
CA VAL A 287 1.42 10.98 -33.28
C VAL A 287 0.45 10.52 -34.37
N SER A 288 0.29 9.22 -34.53
CA SER A 288 -0.55 8.63 -35.59
C SER A 288 -1.97 8.31 -35.13
N GLU A 289 -2.25 8.40 -33.81
CA GLU A 289 -3.50 7.95 -33.17
C GLU A 289 -3.77 6.44 -33.40
N ASP A 290 -2.76 5.66 -33.76
CA ASP A 290 -2.88 4.21 -33.84
C ASP A 290 -2.86 3.60 -32.43
N TYR A 291 -3.47 2.43 -32.29
CA TYR A 291 -3.58 1.76 -30.99
C TYR A 291 -3.29 0.27 -31.09
N ARG A 292 -2.96 -0.33 -29.96
CA ARG A 292 -2.93 -1.78 -29.78
C ARG A 292 -3.53 -2.11 -28.43
N VAL A 293 -4.34 -3.16 -28.38
CA VAL A 293 -4.79 -3.71 -27.09
C VAL A 293 -3.63 -4.55 -26.53
N ILE A 294 -3.21 -4.22 -25.31
CA ILE A 294 -2.14 -4.92 -24.61
C ILE A 294 -2.70 -6.17 -23.95
N GLU A 295 -3.69 -5.98 -23.09
CA GLU A 295 -4.33 -7.06 -22.34
C GLU A 295 -5.72 -6.67 -21.85
N VAL A 296 -6.51 -7.68 -21.49
CA VAL A 296 -7.76 -7.56 -20.76
C VAL A 296 -7.67 -8.45 -19.53
N ASN A 297 -7.84 -7.85 -18.36
CA ASN A 297 -7.85 -8.57 -17.09
C ASN A 297 -9.28 -8.83 -16.65
N ALA A 298 -9.74 -10.08 -16.77
CA ALA A 298 -11.11 -10.49 -16.42
C ALA A 298 -11.30 -10.72 -14.91
N ARG A 299 -10.77 -9.84 -14.10
CA ARG A 299 -10.77 -9.91 -12.64
C ARG A 299 -10.55 -8.53 -12.03
N LEU A 300 -10.97 -8.37 -10.78
CA LEU A 300 -10.57 -7.21 -9.99
C LEU A 300 -9.05 -7.20 -9.80
N SER A 301 -8.48 -6.01 -9.76
CA SER A 301 -7.04 -5.78 -9.75
C SER A 301 -6.71 -4.60 -8.83
N ARG A 302 -5.44 -4.23 -8.77
CA ARG A 302 -4.98 -3.04 -8.07
C ARG A 302 -5.59 -1.77 -8.67
N SER A 303 -5.67 -1.68 -10.00
CA SER A 303 -6.33 -0.56 -10.68
C SER A 303 -7.83 -0.46 -10.40
N SER A 304 -8.51 -1.58 -10.16
CA SER A 304 -9.93 -1.58 -9.77
C SER A 304 -10.15 -0.96 -8.39
N ALA A 305 -9.27 -1.26 -7.43
CA ALA A 305 -9.31 -0.63 -6.10
C ALA A 305 -9.09 0.89 -6.21
N LEU A 306 -8.09 1.30 -6.96
CA LEU A 306 -7.83 2.71 -7.26
C LEU A 306 -9.04 3.38 -7.91
N ALA A 307 -9.58 2.81 -8.97
CA ALA A 307 -10.71 3.37 -9.71
C ALA A 307 -11.96 3.52 -8.85
N SER A 308 -12.24 2.54 -7.98
CA SER A 308 -13.36 2.62 -7.03
C SER A 308 -13.26 3.84 -6.12
N LYS A 309 -12.07 4.07 -5.57
CA LYS A 309 -11.82 5.15 -4.61
C LYS A 309 -11.69 6.50 -5.31
N ALA A 310 -11.09 6.52 -6.50
CA ALA A 310 -10.95 7.72 -7.31
C ALA A 310 -12.29 8.26 -7.81
N THR A 311 -13.23 7.41 -8.15
CA THR A 311 -14.49 7.80 -8.78
C THR A 311 -15.70 7.80 -7.85
N GLY A 312 -15.58 7.20 -6.66
CA GLY A 312 -16.74 6.97 -5.81
C GLY A 312 -17.72 5.94 -6.39
N TYR A 313 -17.23 4.99 -7.20
CA TYR A 313 -18.03 3.89 -7.76
C TYR A 313 -17.55 2.56 -7.14
N PRO A 314 -18.41 1.81 -6.43
CA PRO A 314 -17.99 0.63 -5.67
C PRO A 314 -17.85 -0.61 -6.58
N LEU A 315 -16.78 -0.69 -7.36
CA LEU A 315 -16.58 -1.71 -8.40
C LEU A 315 -16.70 -3.14 -7.88
N ALA A 316 -16.03 -3.48 -6.78
CA ALA A 316 -16.06 -4.84 -6.25
C ALA A 316 -17.45 -5.24 -5.76
N PHE A 317 -18.14 -4.34 -5.07
CA PHE A 317 -19.51 -4.56 -4.62
C PHE A 317 -20.47 -4.77 -5.79
N VAL A 318 -20.41 -3.90 -6.79
CA VAL A 318 -21.23 -4.00 -8.00
C VAL A 318 -20.93 -5.30 -8.75
N ALA A 319 -19.65 -5.63 -8.97
CA ALA A 319 -19.25 -6.86 -9.65
C ALA A 319 -19.82 -8.11 -8.96
N ALA A 320 -19.80 -8.16 -7.62
CA ALA A 320 -20.40 -9.26 -6.87
C ALA A 320 -21.91 -9.34 -7.06
N LYS A 321 -22.63 -8.21 -7.05
CA LYS A 321 -24.07 -8.15 -7.34
C LYS A 321 -24.37 -8.61 -8.76
N LEU A 322 -23.56 -8.23 -9.74
CA LEU A 322 -23.71 -8.71 -11.12
C LEU A 322 -23.49 -10.21 -11.22
N GLY A 323 -22.54 -10.75 -10.46
CA GLY A 323 -22.34 -12.20 -10.33
C GLY A 323 -23.56 -12.94 -9.77
N MET A 324 -24.35 -12.30 -8.92
CA MET A 324 -25.63 -12.80 -8.40
C MET A 324 -26.79 -12.64 -9.40
N GLY A 325 -26.55 -12.09 -10.59
CA GLY A 325 -27.52 -12.02 -11.67
C GLY A 325 -28.26 -10.69 -11.78
N TYR A 326 -27.88 -9.66 -11.02
CA TYR A 326 -28.46 -8.32 -11.19
C TYR A 326 -28.05 -7.69 -12.51
N GLY A 327 -28.93 -6.84 -13.06
CA GLY A 327 -28.57 -5.89 -14.11
C GLY A 327 -28.09 -4.57 -13.50
N LEU A 328 -27.24 -3.84 -14.22
CA LEU A 328 -26.74 -2.53 -13.79
C LEU A 328 -27.87 -1.53 -13.48
N PHE A 329 -28.96 -1.63 -14.22
CA PHE A 329 -30.15 -0.77 -14.05
C PHE A 329 -30.95 -1.08 -12.76
N GLU A 330 -30.71 -2.21 -12.12
CA GLU A 330 -31.33 -2.61 -10.85
C GLU A 330 -30.55 -2.14 -9.62
N LEU A 331 -29.34 -1.65 -9.79
CA LEU A 331 -28.42 -1.30 -8.71
C LEU A 331 -28.22 0.21 -8.59
N ASN A 332 -28.09 0.67 -7.35
CA ASN A 332 -27.71 2.04 -7.04
C ASN A 332 -26.24 2.10 -6.66
N ASN A 333 -25.63 3.28 -6.81
CA ASN A 333 -24.30 3.55 -6.29
C ASN A 333 -24.39 3.78 -4.78
N SER A 334 -23.84 2.86 -4.00
CA SER A 334 -23.90 2.90 -2.54
C SER A 334 -22.95 3.94 -1.91
N VAL A 335 -21.97 4.44 -2.67
CA VAL A 335 -21.03 5.49 -2.20
C VAL A 335 -21.70 6.86 -2.29
N THR A 336 -22.17 7.26 -3.47
CA THR A 336 -22.81 8.55 -3.68
C THR A 336 -24.24 8.63 -3.15
N LYS A 337 -24.92 7.49 -3.07
CA LYS A 337 -26.33 7.31 -2.65
C LYS A 337 -27.36 8.06 -3.52
N THR A 338 -26.92 8.77 -4.53
CA THR A 338 -27.76 9.62 -5.38
C THR A 338 -27.71 9.22 -6.86
N THR A 339 -26.84 8.30 -7.25
CA THR A 339 -26.67 7.83 -8.62
C THR A 339 -26.99 6.35 -8.78
N SER A 340 -27.34 5.96 -10.01
CA SER A 340 -27.45 4.56 -10.42
C SER A 340 -26.05 3.96 -10.61
N ALA A 341 -25.93 2.64 -10.43
CA ALA A 341 -24.73 1.90 -10.87
C ALA A 341 -24.60 1.87 -12.41
N PHE A 342 -25.67 2.17 -13.14
CA PHE A 342 -25.65 2.30 -14.60
C PHE A 342 -25.39 3.76 -15.02
N PHE A 343 -24.30 4.31 -14.52
CA PHE A 343 -23.88 5.69 -14.78
C PHE A 343 -22.35 5.77 -14.84
N GLU A 344 -21.83 6.38 -15.89
CA GLU A 344 -20.38 6.59 -16.04
C GLU A 344 -19.93 7.79 -15.21
N PRO A 345 -18.98 7.62 -14.29
CA PRO A 345 -18.48 8.72 -13.47
C PRO A 345 -17.86 9.86 -14.28
N ALA A 346 -18.11 11.10 -13.84
CA ALA A 346 -17.44 12.30 -14.31
C ALA A 346 -16.78 13.00 -13.13
N LEU A 347 -15.51 13.40 -13.28
CA LEU A 347 -14.68 13.93 -12.20
C LEU A 347 -14.36 15.41 -12.44
N ASP A 348 -14.46 16.24 -11.40
CA ASP A 348 -14.02 17.64 -11.38
C ASP A 348 -12.73 17.85 -10.61
N TYR A 349 -12.01 16.76 -10.31
CA TYR A 349 -10.72 16.70 -9.65
C TYR A 349 -9.78 15.75 -10.40
N ILE A 350 -8.52 15.80 -10.05
CA ILE A 350 -7.49 14.93 -10.61
C ILE A 350 -6.98 13.99 -9.53
N VAL A 351 -6.85 12.72 -9.89
CA VAL A 351 -6.28 11.68 -9.04
C VAL A 351 -4.94 11.26 -9.61
N VAL A 352 -3.92 11.20 -8.76
CA VAL A 352 -2.60 10.68 -9.10
C VAL A 352 -2.29 9.48 -8.21
N LYS A 353 -2.00 8.34 -8.84
CA LYS A 353 -1.50 7.13 -8.17
C LYS A 353 0.01 7.06 -8.34
N ILE A 354 0.73 6.84 -7.27
CA ILE A 354 2.18 6.63 -7.29
C ILE A 354 2.49 5.30 -6.59
N PRO A 355 3.23 4.39 -7.24
CA PRO A 355 3.70 3.16 -6.62
C PRO A 355 4.71 3.45 -5.51
N ARG A 356 4.72 2.58 -4.51
CA ARG A 356 5.77 2.56 -3.51
C ARG A 356 6.71 1.39 -3.75
N TRP A 357 8.00 1.69 -3.77
CA TRP A 357 9.07 0.70 -3.87
C TRP A 357 9.90 0.69 -2.59
N ASP A 358 10.38 -0.50 -2.24
CA ASP A 358 11.32 -0.69 -1.12
C ASP A 358 12.64 -1.31 -1.59
N LEU A 359 13.05 -1.01 -2.83
CA LEU A 359 14.22 -1.57 -3.48
C LEU A 359 15.52 -1.30 -2.73
N SER A 360 15.60 -0.17 -2.02
CA SER A 360 16.77 0.19 -1.20
C SER A 360 16.99 -0.73 0.01
N LYS A 361 16.00 -1.52 0.40
CA LYS A 361 16.11 -2.48 1.52
C LYS A 361 16.88 -3.73 1.13
N PHE A 362 17.07 -4.00 -0.15
CA PHE A 362 17.73 -5.20 -0.65
C PHE A 362 19.04 -4.89 -1.36
N ARG A 363 20.05 -5.71 -1.12
CA ARG A 363 21.34 -5.60 -1.80
C ARG A 363 21.31 -6.33 -3.13
N GLY A 364 21.91 -5.76 -4.17
CA GLY A 364 22.03 -6.40 -5.49
C GLY A 364 20.74 -6.51 -6.28
N VAL A 365 19.73 -5.73 -5.94
CA VAL A 365 18.47 -5.64 -6.67
C VAL A 365 18.63 -4.65 -7.82
N ASP A 366 18.11 -5.04 -8.95
CA ASP A 366 17.98 -4.15 -10.10
C ASP A 366 16.91 -3.09 -9.82
N ARG A 367 17.27 -1.83 -9.92
CA ARG A 367 16.37 -0.68 -9.69
C ARG A 367 15.66 -0.20 -10.95
N GLU A 368 16.01 -0.70 -12.09
CA GLU A 368 15.33 -0.36 -13.34
C GLU A 368 13.91 -0.93 -13.34
N LEU A 369 12.94 -0.07 -13.59
CA LEU A 369 11.52 -0.43 -13.72
C LEU A 369 11.25 -0.91 -15.13
N GLY A 370 10.50 -1.98 -15.27
CA GLY A 370 10.20 -2.60 -16.54
C GLY A 370 8.85 -3.31 -16.54
N SER A 371 8.76 -4.41 -17.27
CA SER A 371 7.53 -5.20 -17.41
C SER A 371 7.19 -6.06 -16.18
N SER A 372 8.11 -6.22 -15.22
CA SER A 372 7.89 -6.98 -13.99
C SER A 372 7.53 -6.06 -12.83
N MET A 373 6.59 -6.47 -12.00
CA MET A 373 6.18 -5.71 -10.81
C MET A 373 7.20 -5.87 -9.69
N LYS A 374 7.65 -4.73 -9.16
CA LYS A 374 8.58 -4.60 -8.01
C LYS A 374 8.00 -3.77 -6.88
N SER A 375 6.90 -3.07 -7.12
CA SER A 375 6.22 -2.24 -6.12
C SER A 375 5.55 -3.09 -5.04
N VAL A 376 5.52 -2.56 -3.82
CA VAL A 376 4.97 -3.22 -2.63
C VAL A 376 3.65 -2.62 -2.16
N GLY A 377 3.29 -1.46 -2.70
CA GLY A 377 2.07 -0.73 -2.40
C GLY A 377 1.93 0.50 -3.28
N GLU A 378 0.91 1.28 -3.03
CA GLU A 378 0.66 2.51 -3.78
C GLU A 378 -0.03 3.56 -2.91
N VAL A 379 0.01 4.80 -3.37
CA VAL A 379 -0.71 5.94 -2.79
C VAL A 379 -1.67 6.53 -3.81
N MET A 380 -2.75 7.12 -3.32
CA MET A 380 -3.68 7.90 -4.13
C MET A 380 -3.72 9.33 -3.61
N ALA A 381 -3.41 10.29 -4.45
CA ALA A 381 -3.49 11.71 -4.16
C ALA A 381 -4.56 12.37 -5.00
N ILE A 382 -5.29 13.31 -4.39
CA ILE A 382 -6.40 14.00 -5.02
C ILE A 382 -6.18 15.50 -4.92
N GLY A 383 -6.37 16.19 -6.03
CA GLY A 383 -6.27 17.63 -6.11
C GLY A 383 -7.15 18.22 -7.21
N ARG A 384 -7.25 19.53 -7.25
CA ARG A 384 -7.99 20.27 -8.31
C ARG A 384 -7.11 20.53 -9.54
N THR A 385 -5.81 20.37 -9.40
CA THR A 385 -4.81 20.46 -10.46
C THR A 385 -3.86 19.27 -10.40
N PHE A 386 -3.21 18.97 -11.52
CA PHE A 386 -2.18 17.93 -11.55
C PHE A 386 -1.01 18.27 -10.61
N GLU A 387 -0.60 19.56 -10.56
CA GLU A 387 0.47 20.02 -9.69
C GLU A 387 0.17 19.72 -8.22
N GLU A 388 -1.04 20.04 -7.75
CA GLU A 388 -1.47 19.73 -6.37
C GLU A 388 -1.44 18.25 -6.10
N ALA A 389 -2.02 17.42 -6.99
CA ALA A 389 -2.12 15.98 -6.82
C ALA A 389 -0.75 15.31 -6.84
N ILE A 390 0.14 15.64 -7.79
CA ILE A 390 1.48 15.03 -7.86
C ILE A 390 2.35 15.40 -6.65
N GLN A 391 2.26 16.63 -6.17
CA GLN A 391 2.96 17.07 -4.96
C GLN A 391 2.53 16.24 -3.73
N LYS A 392 1.23 16.10 -3.52
CA LYS A 392 0.69 15.25 -2.44
C LYS A 392 1.18 13.80 -2.56
N GLY A 393 1.05 13.21 -3.73
CA GLY A 393 1.43 11.81 -3.97
C GLY A 393 2.92 11.55 -3.71
N LEU A 394 3.80 12.41 -4.18
CA LEU A 394 5.25 12.27 -3.98
C LEU A 394 5.66 12.40 -2.51
N ARG A 395 4.94 13.17 -1.71
CA ARG A 395 5.17 13.21 -0.26
C ARG A 395 4.63 11.96 0.45
N MET A 396 3.49 11.43 -0.01
CA MET A 396 2.82 10.25 0.59
C MET A 396 3.68 8.99 0.49
N ILE A 397 4.48 8.80 -0.56
CA ILE A 397 5.31 7.60 -0.73
C ILE A 397 6.41 7.47 0.32
N GLY A 398 6.82 8.56 0.98
CA GLY A 398 7.67 8.53 2.17
C GLY A 398 9.05 7.87 1.96
N GLN A 399 9.74 8.21 0.87
CA GLN A 399 11.06 7.70 0.50
C GLN A 399 12.20 8.68 0.81
N GLY A 400 12.00 9.56 1.79
CA GLY A 400 12.99 10.55 2.19
C GLY A 400 13.07 11.79 1.25
N MET A 401 12.16 11.89 0.28
CA MET A 401 12.07 13.05 -0.61
C MET A 401 10.95 13.99 -0.14
N HIS A 402 11.06 15.26 -0.48
CA HIS A 402 10.16 16.32 -0.01
C HIS A 402 9.15 16.78 -1.08
N GLY A 403 8.71 15.90 -1.95
CA GLY A 403 7.84 16.21 -3.08
C GLY A 403 8.63 16.63 -4.33
N PHE A 404 7.95 17.29 -5.27
CA PHE A 404 8.56 17.74 -6.52
C PHE A 404 9.24 19.12 -6.33
N VAL A 405 10.33 19.12 -5.59
CA VAL A 405 11.18 20.27 -5.30
C VAL A 405 12.65 19.87 -5.46
N PHE A 406 13.57 20.80 -5.26
CA PHE A 406 14.99 20.48 -5.29
C PHE A 406 15.39 19.65 -4.06
N ASN A 407 15.56 18.35 -4.24
CA ASN A 407 16.03 17.41 -3.21
C ASN A 407 17.55 17.32 -3.27
N LYS A 408 18.24 18.05 -2.37
CA LYS A 408 19.72 18.18 -2.34
C LYS A 408 20.41 16.84 -2.12
N GLU A 409 19.78 15.95 -1.39
CA GLU A 409 20.27 14.65 -0.97
C GLU A 409 20.34 13.63 -2.13
N LEU A 410 19.71 13.95 -3.25
CA LEU A 410 19.68 13.09 -4.43
C LEU A 410 20.86 13.40 -5.35
N GLU A 411 21.94 12.67 -5.22
CA GLU A 411 23.12 12.78 -6.08
C GLU A 411 23.07 11.77 -7.22
N VAL A 412 23.57 12.15 -8.37
CA VAL A 412 23.70 11.31 -9.56
C VAL A 412 24.91 11.76 -10.36
N SER A 413 25.68 10.80 -10.85
CA SER A 413 26.91 11.05 -11.59
C SER A 413 26.66 11.43 -13.07
N ASP A 414 25.64 10.84 -13.68
CA ASP A 414 25.21 11.08 -15.06
C ASP A 414 23.68 11.25 -15.08
N LEU A 415 23.23 12.50 -15.18
CA LEU A 415 21.81 12.83 -15.15
C LEU A 415 21.08 12.40 -16.41
N ASP A 416 21.74 12.48 -17.57
CA ASP A 416 21.14 12.07 -18.85
C ASP A 416 20.81 10.56 -18.88
N THR A 417 21.76 9.75 -18.46
CA THR A 417 21.54 8.29 -18.34
C THR A 417 20.46 7.98 -17.30
N ALA A 418 20.50 8.65 -16.14
CA ALA A 418 19.53 8.44 -15.08
C ALA A 418 18.11 8.89 -15.45
N LEU A 419 17.95 9.81 -16.40
CA LEU A 419 16.64 10.19 -16.95
C LEU A 419 16.12 9.17 -17.98
N ARG A 420 17.03 8.57 -18.78
CA ARG A 420 16.66 7.53 -19.75
C ARG A 420 16.25 6.23 -19.09
N GLU A 421 16.92 5.85 -18.02
CA GLU A 421 16.64 4.63 -17.26
C GLU A 421 15.53 4.86 -16.24
N PRO A 422 14.36 4.22 -16.39
CA PRO A 422 13.28 4.38 -15.45
C PRO A 422 13.60 3.68 -14.12
N THR A 423 13.70 4.46 -13.06
CA THR A 423 13.92 3.97 -11.69
C THR A 423 12.91 4.58 -10.73
N ASP A 424 12.88 4.04 -9.51
CA ASP A 424 12.07 4.59 -8.41
C ASP A 424 12.42 6.05 -8.05
N LYS A 425 13.51 6.58 -8.58
CA LYS A 425 13.98 7.97 -8.35
C LYS A 425 13.80 8.91 -9.55
N ARG A 426 13.45 8.37 -10.72
CA ARG A 426 13.42 9.16 -11.97
C ARG A 426 12.58 10.45 -11.86
N ILE A 427 11.41 10.39 -11.23
CA ILE A 427 10.57 11.59 -11.10
C ILE A 427 11.26 12.72 -10.33
N PHE A 428 12.04 12.40 -9.30
CA PHE A 428 12.81 13.40 -8.55
C PHE A 428 14.02 13.89 -9.34
N LEU A 429 14.58 13.08 -10.22
CA LEU A 429 15.64 13.46 -11.13
C LEU A 429 15.14 14.39 -12.25
N VAL A 430 13.88 14.26 -12.66
CA VAL A 430 13.21 15.22 -13.54
C VAL A 430 13.17 16.60 -12.87
N SER A 431 12.80 16.67 -11.59
CA SER A 431 12.86 17.92 -10.82
C SER A 431 14.27 18.51 -10.78
N LYS A 432 15.28 17.68 -10.52
CA LYS A 432 16.69 18.10 -10.52
C LYS A 432 17.12 18.67 -11.87
N ALA A 433 16.77 17.99 -12.96
CA ALA A 433 17.08 18.44 -14.33
C ALA A 433 16.46 19.80 -14.63
N MET A 434 15.19 19.99 -14.28
CA MET A 434 14.51 21.29 -14.44
C MET A 434 15.19 22.41 -13.63
N HIS A 435 15.58 22.13 -12.38
CA HIS A 435 16.33 23.10 -11.56
C HIS A 435 17.71 23.43 -12.14
N GLN A 436 18.32 22.49 -12.85
CA GLN A 436 19.61 22.70 -13.55
C GLN A 436 19.45 23.36 -14.93
N GLY A 437 18.23 23.68 -15.36
CA GLY A 437 17.97 24.39 -16.60
C GLY A 437 17.78 23.52 -17.83
N TYR A 438 17.56 22.23 -17.68
CA TYR A 438 17.15 21.37 -18.81
C TYR A 438 15.82 21.85 -19.37
N SER A 439 15.73 21.93 -20.70
CA SER A 439 14.47 22.27 -21.37
C SER A 439 13.48 21.11 -21.32
N ILE A 440 12.21 21.45 -21.49
CA ILE A 440 11.14 20.43 -21.57
C ILE A 440 11.40 19.46 -22.74
N ASP A 441 11.90 19.98 -23.88
CA ASP A 441 12.23 19.14 -25.03
C ASP A 441 13.35 18.17 -24.73
N GLN A 442 14.42 18.60 -24.06
CA GLN A 442 15.51 17.72 -23.62
C GLN A 442 15.01 16.62 -22.68
N ILE A 443 14.20 16.97 -21.67
CA ILE A 443 13.64 15.99 -20.72
C ILE A 443 12.70 15.02 -21.44
N HIS A 444 11.85 15.51 -22.34
CA HIS A 444 10.96 14.69 -23.15
C HIS A 444 11.75 13.70 -24.00
N ASP A 445 12.82 14.14 -24.67
CA ASP A 445 13.64 13.29 -25.53
C ASP A 445 14.33 12.17 -24.73
N LEU A 446 14.73 12.43 -23.49
CA LEU A 446 15.36 11.46 -22.61
C LEU A 446 14.35 10.49 -21.98
N THR A 447 13.21 10.99 -21.52
CA THR A 447 12.25 10.22 -20.71
C THR A 447 11.05 9.69 -21.49
N LYS A 448 10.72 10.33 -22.62
CA LYS A 448 9.48 10.16 -23.39
C LYS A 448 8.20 10.47 -22.61
N ILE A 449 8.30 11.11 -21.47
CA ILE A 449 7.14 11.63 -20.74
C ILE A 449 6.48 12.73 -21.58
N ASP A 450 5.15 12.71 -21.67
CA ASP A 450 4.39 13.70 -22.44
C ASP A 450 4.70 15.13 -21.97
N LYS A 451 4.91 16.03 -22.92
CA LYS A 451 5.26 17.43 -22.64
C LYS A 451 4.20 18.15 -21.80
N TRP A 452 2.93 17.76 -21.90
CA TRP A 452 1.88 18.33 -21.07
C TRP A 452 2.20 18.16 -19.57
N PHE A 453 2.57 16.95 -19.16
CA PHE A 453 3.00 16.68 -17.78
C PHE A 453 4.26 17.46 -17.41
N LEU A 454 5.23 17.52 -18.33
CA LEU A 454 6.47 18.25 -18.08
C LEU A 454 6.24 19.75 -17.91
N TYR A 455 5.32 20.37 -18.66
CA TYR A 455 4.92 21.78 -18.45
C TYR A 455 4.29 22.00 -17.07
N LYS A 456 3.45 21.09 -16.61
CA LYS A 456 2.84 21.14 -15.28
C LYS A 456 3.89 21.01 -14.17
N LEU A 457 4.85 20.10 -14.35
CA LEU A 457 5.97 19.94 -13.43
C LEU A 457 6.91 21.16 -13.43
N GLN A 458 7.15 21.78 -14.60
CA GLN A 458 7.92 23.02 -14.69
C GLN A 458 7.25 24.17 -13.90
N HIS A 459 5.93 24.26 -13.93
CA HIS A 459 5.19 25.23 -13.14
C HIS A 459 5.49 25.11 -11.63
N ILE A 460 5.58 23.88 -11.12
CA ILE A 460 5.98 23.66 -9.72
C ILE A 460 7.40 24.16 -9.47
N VAL A 461 8.33 23.86 -10.37
CA VAL A 461 9.73 24.32 -10.25
C VAL A 461 9.83 25.84 -10.28
N ASP A 462 9.02 26.50 -11.10
CA ASP A 462 9.01 27.95 -11.18
C ASP A 462 8.51 28.58 -9.88
N ILE A 463 7.51 28.01 -9.23
CA ILE A 463 7.06 28.44 -7.90
C ILE A 463 8.17 28.21 -6.86
N ASP A 464 8.82 27.05 -6.86
CA ASP A 464 9.92 26.72 -5.94
C ASP A 464 11.09 27.72 -6.06
N ARG A 465 11.45 28.11 -7.28
CA ARG A 465 12.46 29.14 -7.54
C ARG A 465 12.05 30.48 -6.97
N ARG A 466 10.83 30.94 -7.25
CA ARG A 466 10.32 32.22 -6.75
C ARG A 466 10.29 32.27 -5.22
N LEU A 467 9.95 31.17 -4.56
CA LEU A 467 10.04 31.03 -3.10
C LEU A 467 11.49 31.09 -2.62
N SER A 468 12.39 30.43 -3.31
CA SER A 468 13.82 30.37 -2.95
C SER A 468 14.52 31.72 -3.16
N ASP A 469 14.01 32.57 -4.06
CA ASP A 469 14.53 33.93 -4.32
C ASP A 469 14.10 34.95 -3.24
N CYS A 470 13.12 34.59 -2.39
CA CYS A 470 12.73 35.45 -1.26
C CYS A 470 13.84 35.51 -0.21
N ALA A 471 14.13 36.66 0.31
CA ALA A 471 15.15 36.86 1.35
C ALA A 471 14.76 36.30 2.72
N GLY A 472 13.51 36.00 2.94
CA GLY A 472 12.94 35.40 4.17
C GLY A 472 11.42 35.52 4.19
N ILE A 473 10.84 35.16 5.33
CA ILE A 473 9.37 35.18 5.50
C ILE A 473 8.77 36.61 5.39
N GLU A 474 9.53 37.60 5.78
CA GLU A 474 9.11 39.01 5.77
C GLU A 474 8.95 39.58 4.36
N THR A 475 9.63 38.99 3.38
CA THR A 475 9.56 39.39 1.97
C THR A 475 8.63 38.48 1.15
N LEU A 476 8.02 37.48 1.77
CA LEU A 476 7.08 36.59 1.11
C LEU A 476 5.77 37.35 0.83
N ASP A 477 5.47 37.51 -0.44
CA ASP A 477 4.21 38.06 -0.92
C ASP A 477 3.02 37.13 -0.66
N GLU A 478 1.88 37.69 -0.24
CA GLU A 478 0.64 36.92 -0.02
C GLU A 478 0.20 36.17 -1.27
N ALA A 479 0.32 36.80 -2.45
CA ALA A 479 -0.05 36.18 -3.71
C ALA A 479 0.79 34.95 -4.01
N LEU A 480 2.11 35.01 -3.79
CA LEU A 480 3.00 33.86 -3.96
C LEU A 480 2.74 32.78 -2.93
N LEU A 481 2.49 33.12 -1.67
CA LEU A 481 2.13 32.15 -0.63
C LEU A 481 0.83 31.42 -0.99
N ARG A 482 -0.18 32.15 -1.43
CA ARG A 482 -1.46 31.57 -1.87
C ARG A 482 -1.30 30.66 -3.08
N GLU A 483 -0.57 31.12 -4.08
CA GLU A 483 -0.24 30.32 -5.28
C GLU A 483 0.49 29.02 -4.91
N ALA A 484 1.50 29.08 -4.06
CA ALA A 484 2.23 27.91 -3.60
C ALA A 484 1.30 26.90 -2.91
N LYS A 485 0.42 27.35 -2.02
CA LYS A 485 -0.57 26.47 -1.34
C LYS A 485 -1.56 25.87 -2.33
N VAL A 486 -2.07 26.63 -3.27
CA VAL A 486 -2.99 26.16 -4.31
C VAL A 486 -2.37 25.04 -5.16
N TYR A 487 -1.08 25.15 -5.49
CA TYR A 487 -0.36 24.18 -6.29
C TYR A 487 0.39 23.11 -5.47
N GLY A 488 -0.03 22.91 -4.23
CA GLY A 488 0.32 21.74 -3.44
C GLY A 488 1.58 21.85 -2.59
N PHE A 489 2.16 23.03 -2.40
CA PHE A 489 3.28 23.22 -1.47
C PHE A 489 2.80 23.12 -0.02
N THR A 490 3.52 22.36 0.79
CA THR A 490 3.30 22.31 2.24
C THR A 490 3.98 23.47 2.96
N ASP A 491 3.55 23.74 4.19
CA ASP A 491 4.22 24.72 5.06
C ASP A 491 5.70 24.36 5.24
N PHE A 492 6.02 23.06 5.32
CA PHE A 492 7.39 22.55 5.38
C PHE A 492 8.21 22.87 4.11
N GLN A 493 7.64 22.64 2.92
CA GLN A 493 8.32 22.93 1.66
C GLN A 493 8.59 24.43 1.50
N ILE A 494 7.62 25.26 1.88
CA ILE A 494 7.77 26.72 1.85
C ILE A 494 8.85 27.18 2.83
N ALA A 495 8.81 26.70 4.07
CA ALA A 495 9.83 26.99 5.07
C ALA A 495 11.24 26.60 4.62
N ARG A 496 11.36 25.43 3.95
CA ARG A 496 12.62 24.94 3.39
C ARG A 496 13.11 25.83 2.23
N ALA A 497 12.24 26.20 1.31
CA ALA A 497 12.57 27.09 0.20
C ALA A 497 13.04 28.48 0.69
N LEU A 498 12.40 29.02 1.72
CA LEU A 498 12.77 30.27 2.39
C LEU A 498 14.02 30.16 3.28
N ASN A 499 14.65 29.00 3.37
CA ASN A 499 15.80 28.73 4.22
C ASN A 499 15.58 29.03 5.72
N LEU A 500 14.36 28.93 6.22
CA LEU A 500 14.04 29.19 7.64
C LEU A 500 14.73 28.20 8.58
N GLY A 501 15.07 27.01 8.10
CA GLY A 501 15.83 25.99 8.84
C GLY A 501 17.24 26.40 9.29
N LYS A 502 17.77 27.52 8.79
CA LYS A 502 19.04 28.08 9.29
C LYS A 502 18.92 28.72 10.67
N LYS A 503 17.71 29.18 11.05
CA LYS A 503 17.46 29.91 12.31
C LYS A 503 16.59 29.12 13.28
N HIS A 504 15.81 28.16 12.77
CA HIS A 504 14.81 27.39 13.50
C HIS A 504 14.95 25.90 13.14
N ASN A 505 14.53 24.99 14.01
CA ASN A 505 14.32 23.64 13.55
C ASN A 505 13.15 23.60 12.54
N MET A 506 13.08 22.57 11.70
CA MET A 506 12.12 22.54 10.59
C MET A 506 10.65 22.45 11.04
N ALA A 507 10.39 21.94 12.25
CA ALA A 507 9.05 21.92 12.82
C ALA A 507 8.59 23.35 13.19
N GLU A 508 9.45 24.11 13.89
CA GLU A 508 9.20 25.52 14.22
C GLU A 508 9.09 26.37 12.95
N ALA A 509 9.98 26.15 11.97
CA ALA A 509 9.95 26.87 10.69
C ALA A 509 8.62 26.66 9.95
N SER A 510 8.10 25.43 9.95
CA SER A 510 6.80 25.12 9.36
C SER A 510 5.65 25.80 10.10
N ASP A 511 5.71 25.85 11.43
CA ASP A 511 4.70 26.54 12.25
C ASP A 511 4.67 28.05 11.99
N ILE A 512 5.82 28.67 11.73
CA ILE A 512 5.89 30.10 11.33
C ILE A 512 5.11 30.31 10.04
N VAL A 513 5.32 29.46 9.02
CA VAL A 513 4.56 29.53 7.76
C VAL A 513 3.07 29.30 7.99
N ARG A 514 2.71 28.29 8.80
CA ARG A 514 1.32 28.00 9.16
C ARG A 514 0.62 29.20 9.80
N GLN A 515 1.26 29.84 10.76
CA GLN A 515 0.72 31.02 11.44
C GLN A 515 0.51 32.17 10.46
N LEU A 516 1.48 32.46 9.59
CA LEU A 516 1.36 33.50 8.57
C LEU A 516 0.17 33.22 7.64
N ARG A 517 0.08 32.02 7.04
CA ARG A 517 -1.01 31.74 6.10
C ARG A 517 -2.39 31.79 6.75
N LYS A 518 -2.52 31.34 8.00
CA LYS A 518 -3.78 31.43 8.75
C LYS A 518 -4.18 32.87 9.03
N LYS A 519 -3.22 33.74 9.39
CA LYS A 519 -3.43 35.16 9.56
C LYS A 519 -3.94 35.86 8.29
N LEU A 520 -3.47 35.39 7.12
CA LEU A 520 -3.88 35.88 5.82
C LEU A 520 -5.15 35.22 5.28
N GLY A 521 -5.78 34.33 6.06
CA GLY A 521 -6.98 33.61 5.63
C GLY A 521 -6.73 32.56 4.54
N ILE A 522 -5.48 32.10 4.38
CA ILE A 522 -5.11 31.03 3.44
C ILE A 522 -5.29 29.68 4.16
N VAL A 523 -6.44 29.07 3.98
CA VAL A 523 -6.87 27.83 4.61
C VAL A 523 -7.42 26.86 3.58
N PRO A 524 -7.30 25.52 3.80
CA PRO A 524 -7.87 24.55 2.89
C PRO A 524 -9.37 24.39 3.09
N TYR A 525 -10.04 23.90 2.06
CA TYR A 525 -11.45 23.55 2.06
C TYR A 525 -11.65 22.04 1.86
N VAL A 526 -12.72 21.50 2.43
CA VAL A 526 -13.11 20.10 2.28
C VAL A 526 -14.00 19.94 1.06
N LYS A 527 -13.60 19.07 0.15
CA LYS A 527 -14.35 18.73 -1.04
C LYS A 527 -14.67 17.23 -1.05
N GLN A 528 -15.79 16.88 -1.68
CA GLN A 528 -16.25 15.49 -1.81
C GLN A 528 -15.71 14.85 -3.09
N ILE A 529 -15.40 13.55 -3.00
CA ILE A 529 -15.18 12.68 -4.16
C ILE A 529 -16.53 12.18 -4.62
N ASP A 530 -16.92 12.47 -5.86
CA ASP A 530 -18.20 12.08 -6.40
C ASP A 530 -18.14 11.62 -7.87
N THR A 531 -19.24 11.11 -8.38
CA THR A 531 -19.38 10.63 -9.76
C THR A 531 -20.01 11.65 -10.71
N LEU A 532 -20.37 12.82 -10.23
CA LEU A 532 -21.17 13.81 -10.95
C LEU A 532 -20.45 15.14 -11.19
N ALA A 533 -19.13 15.21 -10.98
CA ALA A 533 -18.33 16.43 -11.11
C ALA A 533 -18.95 17.63 -10.38
N ALA A 534 -19.52 17.42 -9.20
CA ALA A 534 -20.25 18.40 -8.40
C ALA A 534 -21.47 19.07 -9.08
N GLU A 535 -21.96 18.53 -10.17
CA GLU A 535 -23.16 19.05 -10.86
C GLU A 535 -24.46 18.73 -10.12
N TYR A 536 -24.44 17.67 -9.28
CA TYR A 536 -25.55 17.27 -8.44
C TYR A 536 -25.05 16.85 -7.05
N PRO A 537 -25.76 17.17 -5.95
CA PRO A 537 -25.30 16.85 -4.60
C PRO A 537 -25.16 15.34 -4.39
N ALA A 538 -23.94 14.88 -4.12
CA ALA A 538 -23.65 13.53 -3.67
C ALA A 538 -23.70 13.46 -2.14
N GLN A 539 -23.98 12.28 -1.59
CA GLN A 539 -24.00 11.99 -0.16
C GLN A 539 -22.81 11.10 0.23
N THR A 540 -21.71 11.23 -0.49
CA THR A 540 -20.49 10.49 -0.21
C THR A 540 -19.81 10.98 1.06
N ASN A 541 -19.20 10.05 1.79
CA ASN A 541 -18.31 10.35 2.90
C ASN A 541 -16.83 10.40 2.52
N TYR A 542 -16.50 10.27 1.21
CA TYR A 542 -15.15 10.43 0.69
C TYR A 542 -14.80 11.90 0.52
N LEU A 543 -13.76 12.35 1.22
CA LEU A 543 -13.38 13.75 1.34
C LEU A 543 -11.89 13.92 1.04
N TYR A 544 -11.52 15.10 0.55
CA TYR A 544 -10.13 15.57 0.45
C TYR A 544 -10.05 17.06 0.72
N LEU A 545 -8.86 17.57 1.06
CA LEU A 545 -8.63 18.99 1.27
C LEU A 545 -7.91 19.61 0.08
N THR A 546 -8.32 20.83 -0.26
CA THR A 546 -7.69 21.63 -1.31
C THR A 546 -7.74 23.10 -0.96
N TYR A 547 -6.73 23.87 -1.40
CA TYR A 547 -6.75 25.33 -1.31
C TYR A 547 -7.43 25.98 -2.51
N GLN A 548 -7.72 25.21 -3.55
CA GLN A 548 -8.40 25.70 -4.76
C GLN A 548 -9.92 25.48 -4.63
N ALA A 549 -10.50 26.13 -3.64
CA ALA A 549 -11.94 26.14 -3.39
C ALA A 549 -12.33 27.39 -2.60
N THR A 550 -13.61 27.67 -2.53
CA THR A 550 -14.17 28.84 -1.82
C THR A 550 -15.11 28.47 -0.69
N ALA A 551 -15.54 27.20 -0.63
CA ALA A 551 -16.45 26.70 0.37
C ALA A 551 -16.24 25.19 0.61
N HIS A 552 -16.66 24.72 1.79
CA HIS A 552 -16.73 23.32 2.10
C HIS A 552 -17.95 22.66 1.45
N ASP A 553 -17.83 21.40 1.04
CA ASP A 553 -18.95 20.62 0.54
C ASP A 553 -19.78 19.98 1.65
N ILE A 554 -19.26 19.97 2.88
CA ILE A 554 -19.90 19.39 4.05
C ILE A 554 -19.97 20.37 5.21
N ASP A 555 -20.92 20.15 6.11
CA ASP A 555 -20.98 20.83 7.40
C ASP A 555 -20.21 20.03 8.46
N HIS A 556 -19.58 20.75 9.39
CA HIS A 556 -18.83 20.18 10.50
C HIS A 556 -19.62 20.42 11.81
N GLU A 557 -20.06 19.34 12.41
CA GLU A 557 -20.98 19.41 13.58
C GLU A 557 -20.30 19.86 14.88
N ARG A 558 -19.00 19.66 15.06
CA ARG A 558 -18.16 20.14 16.17
C ARG A 558 -18.76 19.94 17.57
N ASP A 559 -19.45 18.83 17.78
CA ASP A 559 -20.14 18.48 19.03
C ASP A 559 -19.28 17.63 19.99
N GLY A 560 -18.02 17.38 19.64
CA GLY A 560 -17.09 16.55 20.42
C GLY A 560 -17.44 15.06 20.42
N ARG A 561 -18.35 14.60 19.56
CA ARG A 561 -18.77 13.20 19.46
C ARG A 561 -18.12 12.44 18.32
N SER A 562 -17.06 12.99 17.75
CA SER A 562 -16.26 12.33 16.72
C SER A 562 -14.89 11.92 17.26
N VAL A 563 -14.33 10.86 16.67
CA VAL A 563 -13.00 10.35 16.97
C VAL A 563 -12.25 10.13 15.67
N VAL A 564 -11.05 10.66 15.59
CA VAL A 564 -10.17 10.50 14.41
C VAL A 564 -9.24 9.32 14.63
N VAL A 565 -9.17 8.44 13.64
CA VAL A 565 -8.18 7.36 13.55
C VAL A 565 -7.22 7.67 12.42
N LEU A 566 -5.92 7.65 12.69
CA LEU A 566 -4.90 7.79 11.67
C LEU A 566 -4.54 6.42 11.09
N GLY A 567 -4.61 6.30 9.77
CA GLY A 567 -4.32 5.06 9.05
C GLY A 567 -2.82 4.76 8.91
N SER A 568 -2.51 3.68 8.20
CA SER A 568 -1.13 3.18 8.05
C SER A 568 -0.36 3.76 6.86
N GLY A 569 -1.05 4.46 5.96
CA GLY A 569 -0.46 4.94 4.71
C GLY A 569 -0.18 3.82 3.72
N ALA A 570 0.78 4.04 2.83
CA ALA A 570 1.15 3.07 1.81
C ALA A 570 1.66 1.76 2.41
N TYR A 571 1.28 0.65 1.81
CA TYR A 571 1.88 -0.64 2.12
C TYR A 571 3.37 -0.63 1.77
N ARG A 572 4.15 -1.28 2.62
CA ARG A 572 5.61 -1.41 2.51
C ARG A 572 6.07 -2.67 3.21
N ILE A 573 7.28 -3.09 2.92
CA ILE A 573 7.87 -4.22 3.63
C ILE A 573 7.98 -3.89 5.12
N GLY A 574 7.35 -4.73 5.94
CA GLY A 574 7.27 -4.55 7.37
C GLY A 574 6.04 -3.79 7.88
N SER A 575 5.17 -3.28 7.00
CA SER A 575 3.94 -2.57 7.39
C SER A 575 2.89 -2.68 6.29
N SER A 576 1.92 -3.56 6.46
CA SER A 576 0.95 -3.89 5.42
C SER A 576 -0.46 -4.04 5.98
N VAL A 577 -1.22 -5.04 5.53
CA VAL A 577 -2.65 -5.24 5.85
C VAL A 577 -2.94 -5.43 7.33
N GLU A 578 -1.98 -5.84 8.12
CA GLU A 578 -2.14 -6.02 9.57
C GLU A 578 -2.50 -4.71 10.29
N PHE A 579 -1.96 -3.58 9.85
CA PHE A 579 -2.31 -2.28 10.42
C PHE A 579 -3.62 -1.72 9.86
N ASP A 580 -3.96 -2.08 8.66
CA ASP A 580 -5.28 -1.79 8.10
C ASP A 580 -6.37 -2.53 8.88
N TRP A 581 -6.13 -3.81 9.18
CA TRP A 581 -6.99 -4.58 10.07
C TRP A 581 -7.18 -3.87 11.43
N CYS A 582 -6.11 -3.41 12.05
CA CYS A 582 -6.18 -2.67 13.32
C CYS A 582 -7.03 -1.38 13.18
N GLY A 583 -6.83 -0.62 12.11
CA GLY A 583 -7.60 0.59 11.82
C GLY A 583 -9.09 0.30 11.64
N VAL A 584 -9.44 -0.73 10.89
CA VAL A 584 -10.84 -1.15 10.67
C VAL A 584 -11.49 -1.59 11.98
N GLN A 585 -10.81 -2.37 12.81
CA GLN A 585 -11.35 -2.77 14.11
C GLN A 585 -11.58 -1.58 15.04
N ALA A 586 -10.67 -0.61 15.03
CA ALA A 586 -10.84 0.63 15.79
C ALA A 586 -12.06 1.44 15.31
N LEU A 587 -12.21 1.62 14.00
CA LEU A 587 -13.36 2.33 13.42
C LEU A 587 -14.69 1.66 13.76
N ASN A 588 -14.76 0.35 13.63
CA ASN A 588 -15.95 -0.43 13.96
C ASN A 588 -16.33 -0.27 15.45
N THR A 589 -15.34 -0.31 16.32
CA THR A 589 -15.56 -0.14 17.77
C THR A 589 -16.05 1.26 18.10
N ILE A 590 -15.45 2.29 17.51
CA ILE A 590 -15.88 3.69 17.68
C ILE A 590 -17.36 3.85 17.32
N GLY A 591 -17.76 3.30 16.16
CA GLY A 591 -19.15 3.34 15.70
C GLY A 591 -20.11 2.59 16.65
N LYS A 592 -19.73 1.39 17.11
CA LYS A 592 -20.53 0.62 18.08
C LYS A 592 -20.74 1.35 19.42
N GLU A 593 -19.76 2.13 19.83
CA GLU A 593 -19.85 2.93 21.08
C GLU A 593 -20.56 4.28 20.90
N GLY A 594 -21.13 4.53 19.73
CA GLY A 594 -21.97 5.72 19.46
C GLY A 594 -21.21 6.99 19.14
N TYR A 595 -19.93 6.90 18.81
CA TYR A 595 -19.14 8.02 18.30
C TYR A 595 -19.13 8.01 16.77
N ARG A 596 -19.01 9.20 16.17
CA ARG A 596 -18.72 9.31 14.75
C ARG A 596 -17.24 8.97 14.49
N SER A 597 -17.01 8.04 13.59
CA SER A 597 -15.66 7.63 13.21
C SER A 597 -15.16 8.43 12.01
N ILE A 598 -13.93 8.93 12.13
CA ILE A 598 -13.24 9.66 11.08
C ILE A 598 -11.91 8.96 10.79
N MET A 599 -11.68 8.56 9.55
CA MET A 599 -10.42 8.00 9.10
C MET A 599 -9.65 9.04 8.29
N ILE A 600 -8.34 9.13 8.50
CA ILE A 600 -7.41 9.83 7.61
C ILE A 600 -6.44 8.79 7.07
N ASN A 601 -6.47 8.56 5.77
CA ASN A 601 -5.57 7.62 5.09
C ASN A 601 -5.53 7.92 3.58
N TYR A 602 -4.49 7.49 2.89
CA TYR A 602 -4.28 7.74 1.47
C TYR A 602 -3.97 6.49 0.65
N ASN A 603 -4.11 5.31 1.24
CA ASN A 603 -3.85 4.04 0.56
C ASN A 603 -5.14 3.51 -0.09
N PRO A 604 -5.22 3.44 -1.44
CA PRO A 604 -6.43 2.98 -2.12
C PRO A 604 -6.66 1.47 -2.02
N GLU A 605 -5.63 0.71 -1.62
CA GLU A 605 -5.70 -0.75 -1.52
C GLU A 605 -6.34 -1.22 -0.20
N THR A 606 -6.61 -0.32 0.75
CA THR A 606 -7.05 -0.65 2.11
C THR A 606 -8.55 -0.84 2.23
N VAL A 607 -8.96 -1.65 3.21
CA VAL A 607 -10.36 -1.77 3.64
C VAL A 607 -10.78 -0.56 4.48
N SER A 608 -9.86 0.03 5.26
CA SER A 608 -10.15 1.23 6.07
C SER A 608 -10.52 2.46 5.23
N THR A 609 -10.15 2.49 3.96
CA THR A 609 -10.55 3.54 3.02
C THR A 609 -11.79 3.19 2.20
N ASP A 610 -12.54 2.20 2.64
CA ASP A 610 -13.82 1.86 2.04
C ASP A 610 -14.94 2.75 2.58
N TYR A 611 -15.94 3.05 1.74
CA TYR A 611 -17.02 4.00 2.08
C TYR A 611 -17.87 3.60 3.29
N ASP A 612 -17.95 2.33 3.59
CA ASP A 612 -18.79 1.78 4.66
C ASP A 612 -18.06 1.48 5.97
N MET A 613 -16.77 1.80 6.06
CA MET A 613 -15.95 1.52 7.24
C MET A 613 -15.97 2.64 8.29
N CYS A 614 -16.31 3.85 7.91
CA CYS A 614 -16.36 5.00 8.80
C CYS A 614 -17.41 6.02 8.36
N ASP A 615 -17.73 6.97 9.24
CA ASP A 615 -18.68 8.04 8.94
C ASP A 615 -18.09 9.11 8.01
N ARG A 616 -16.79 9.40 8.16
CA ARG A 616 -16.02 10.32 7.29
C ARG A 616 -14.65 9.76 6.98
N LEU A 617 -14.30 9.76 5.71
CA LEU A 617 -12.99 9.37 5.22
C LEU A 617 -12.32 10.58 4.56
N TYR A 618 -11.26 11.07 5.18
CA TYR A 618 -10.36 12.03 4.53
C TYR A 618 -9.28 11.28 3.77
N PHE A 619 -9.41 11.28 2.47
CA PHE A 619 -8.42 10.71 1.57
C PHE A 619 -7.33 11.76 1.33
N ASP A 620 -6.39 11.84 2.27
CA ASP A 620 -5.37 12.88 2.30
C ASP A 620 -4.12 12.43 3.08
N GLU A 621 -3.11 13.29 3.12
CA GLU A 621 -1.81 13.00 3.70
C GLU A 621 -1.86 12.76 5.21
N LEU A 622 -1.03 11.85 5.69
CA LEU A 622 -0.75 11.62 7.11
C LEU A 622 0.45 12.45 7.56
N THR A 623 0.37 13.76 7.38
CA THR A 623 1.35 14.74 7.82
C THR A 623 0.80 15.56 8.98
N PHE A 624 1.70 16.13 9.79
CA PHE A 624 1.27 17.02 10.87
C PHE A 624 0.37 18.16 10.35
N GLU A 625 0.76 18.83 9.27
CA GLU A 625 -0.02 19.91 8.68
C GLU A 625 -1.45 19.49 8.35
N ARG A 626 -1.60 18.38 7.63
CA ARG A 626 -2.91 17.93 7.16
C ARG A 626 -3.78 17.39 8.31
N VAL A 627 -3.21 16.66 9.24
CA VAL A 627 -3.92 16.19 10.42
C VAL A 627 -4.40 17.38 11.28
N MET A 628 -3.58 18.41 11.44
CA MET A 628 -3.98 19.64 12.15
C MET A 628 -5.09 20.40 11.43
N ASP A 629 -5.05 20.48 10.11
CA ASP A 629 -6.10 21.14 9.34
C ASP A 629 -7.45 20.42 9.53
N ILE A 630 -7.44 19.09 9.50
CA ILE A 630 -8.64 18.28 9.72
C ILE A 630 -9.10 18.36 11.19
N TYR A 631 -8.18 18.31 12.14
CA TYR A 631 -8.50 18.46 13.56
C TYR A 631 -9.19 19.78 13.87
N GLU A 632 -8.69 20.88 13.34
CA GLU A 632 -9.27 22.22 13.51
C GLU A 632 -10.67 22.33 12.91
N LEU A 633 -10.94 21.64 11.79
CA LEU A 633 -12.25 21.60 11.15
C LEU A 633 -13.24 20.73 11.92
N GLU A 634 -12.86 19.52 12.27
CA GLU A 634 -13.75 18.51 12.89
C GLU A 634 -13.93 18.71 14.39
N GLN A 635 -12.96 19.25 15.08
CA GLN A 635 -12.92 19.38 16.55
C GLN A 635 -13.37 18.08 17.26
N PRO A 636 -12.69 16.95 17.00
CA PRO A 636 -13.06 15.67 17.57
C PRO A 636 -12.78 15.61 19.07
N LYS A 637 -13.32 14.57 19.74
CA LYS A 637 -12.95 14.21 21.11
C LYS A 637 -11.43 13.99 21.24
N GLY A 638 -10.81 13.41 20.24
CA GLY A 638 -9.38 13.17 20.18
C GLY A 638 -8.96 12.35 18.97
N VAL A 639 -7.67 12.00 18.93
CA VAL A 639 -7.02 11.30 17.83
C VAL A 639 -6.38 10.00 18.34
N ILE A 640 -6.65 8.90 17.65
CA ILE A 640 -6.01 7.60 17.87
C ILE A 640 -4.82 7.48 16.92
N VAL A 641 -3.62 7.37 17.46
CA VAL A 641 -2.36 7.26 16.72
C VAL A 641 -1.74 5.86 16.76
N SER A 642 -2.29 4.95 17.57
CA SER A 642 -1.64 3.69 17.96
C SER A 642 -2.07 2.46 17.13
N THR A 643 -2.95 2.61 16.15
CA THR A 643 -3.47 1.49 15.34
C THR A 643 -2.92 1.43 13.92
N GLY A 644 -2.23 2.47 13.46
CA GLY A 644 -1.73 2.59 12.09
C GLY A 644 -0.24 2.31 11.89
N GLY A 645 0.43 1.72 12.86
CA GLY A 645 1.88 1.48 12.81
C GLY A 645 2.69 2.74 13.13
N GLN A 646 3.88 2.84 12.56
CA GLN A 646 4.84 3.88 12.93
C GLN A 646 4.49 5.28 12.42
N ILE A 647 3.90 5.41 11.23
CA ILE A 647 3.59 6.72 10.62
C ILE A 647 2.71 7.58 11.55
N PRO A 648 1.52 7.14 11.98
CA PRO A 648 0.71 7.93 12.88
C PRO A 648 1.33 8.06 14.27
N ASN A 649 2.02 7.05 14.78
CA ASN A 649 2.65 7.09 16.08
C ASN A 649 3.71 8.19 16.18
N ASN A 650 4.47 8.42 15.11
CA ASN A 650 5.48 9.49 15.03
C ASN A 650 4.88 10.91 15.11
N LEU A 651 3.59 11.07 14.86
CA LEU A 651 2.93 12.37 14.96
C LEU A 651 2.49 12.73 16.39
N ALA A 652 2.46 11.77 17.30
CA ALA A 652 1.87 11.93 18.62
C ALA A 652 2.46 13.10 19.42
N VAL A 653 3.77 13.19 19.52
CA VAL A 653 4.47 14.23 20.29
C VAL A 653 4.13 15.63 19.75
N ARG A 654 4.25 15.81 18.44
CA ARG A 654 4.00 17.11 17.81
C ARG A 654 2.51 17.53 17.89
N LEU A 655 1.59 16.57 17.77
CA LEU A 655 0.16 16.82 17.96
C LEU A 655 -0.14 17.26 19.41
N ASP A 656 0.47 16.61 20.38
CA ASP A 656 0.32 16.95 21.81
C ASP A 656 0.89 18.34 22.14
N GLU A 657 2.03 18.70 21.57
CA GLU A 657 2.61 20.06 21.67
C GLU A 657 1.62 21.15 21.21
N HIS A 658 0.78 20.85 20.23
CA HIS A 658 -0.27 21.72 19.71
C HIS A 658 -1.63 21.50 20.36
N LYS A 659 -1.67 20.81 21.53
CA LYS A 659 -2.87 20.60 22.35
C LYS A 659 -3.95 19.75 21.68
N VAL A 660 -3.58 18.88 20.76
CA VAL A 660 -4.48 17.86 20.22
C VAL A 660 -4.61 16.72 21.23
N PRO A 661 -5.82 16.37 21.70
CA PRO A 661 -6.01 15.25 22.61
C PRO A 661 -5.62 13.93 21.95
N ILE A 662 -4.59 13.26 22.44
CA ILE A 662 -4.23 11.90 22.04
C ILE A 662 -5.04 10.93 22.91
N LEU A 663 -5.84 10.08 22.28
CA LEU A 663 -6.61 9.05 22.97
C LEU A 663 -5.74 7.81 23.18
N GLY A 664 -5.72 7.35 24.43
CA GLY A 664 -4.88 6.23 24.83
C GLY A 664 -3.61 6.67 25.57
N THR A 665 -2.51 5.99 25.31
CA THR A 665 -1.22 6.30 25.92
C THR A 665 -0.76 7.70 25.51
N GLN A 666 -0.30 8.49 26.48
CA GLN A 666 0.04 9.88 26.27
C GLN A 666 1.38 10.04 25.53
N ALA A 667 1.51 11.15 24.82
CA ALA A 667 2.67 11.41 23.97
C ALA A 667 4.00 11.41 24.73
N CYS A 668 4.03 11.89 25.97
CA CYS A 668 5.23 11.86 26.82
C CYS A 668 5.71 10.44 27.12
N ASP A 669 4.80 9.48 27.30
CA ASP A 669 5.14 8.08 27.53
C ASP A 669 5.49 7.36 26.24
N ILE A 670 4.87 7.75 25.10
CA ILE A 670 5.28 7.30 23.77
C ILE A 670 6.73 7.72 23.50
N ASP A 671 7.08 8.97 23.77
CA ASP A 671 8.47 9.47 23.63
C ASP A 671 9.45 8.73 24.55
N ARG A 672 9.08 8.44 25.79
CA ARG A 672 9.91 7.64 26.71
C ARG A 672 10.15 6.21 26.22
N ALA A 673 9.22 5.62 25.51
CA ALA A 673 9.35 4.28 24.95
C ALA A 673 10.14 4.27 23.62
N GLU A 674 9.95 5.27 22.77
CA GLU A 674 10.59 5.36 21.45
C GLU A 674 12.04 5.86 21.53
N ASP A 675 12.35 6.76 22.46
CA ASP A 675 13.72 7.22 22.69
C ASP A 675 14.52 6.15 23.44
N ARG A 676 15.53 5.59 22.77
CA ARG A 676 16.30 4.48 23.32
C ARG A 676 17.00 4.82 24.62
N ALA A 677 17.51 6.04 24.80
CA ALA A 677 18.19 6.45 26.02
C ALA A 677 17.20 6.60 27.18
N LYS A 678 16.06 7.22 26.95
CA LYS A 678 14.98 7.37 27.93
C LYS A 678 14.41 6.00 28.35
N PHE A 679 14.16 5.14 27.36
CA PHE A 679 13.67 3.78 27.62
C PHE A 679 14.67 2.95 28.43
N SER A 680 15.95 2.97 28.03
CA SER A 680 17.02 2.28 28.76
C SER A 680 17.19 2.78 30.21
N ALA A 681 17.13 4.09 30.42
CA ALA A 681 17.18 4.67 31.76
C ALA A 681 15.99 4.23 32.63
N MET A 682 14.81 4.17 32.05
CA MET A 682 13.60 3.68 32.71
C MET A 682 13.73 2.20 33.09
N LEU A 683 14.20 1.33 32.19
CA LEU A 683 14.46 -0.08 32.46
C LEU A 683 15.48 -0.25 33.61
N GLY A 684 16.56 0.54 33.60
CA GLY A 684 17.59 0.55 34.67
C GLY A 684 17.00 0.95 36.02
N ALA A 685 16.17 2.00 36.06
CA ALA A 685 15.50 2.44 37.29
C ALA A 685 14.53 1.38 37.86
N CYS A 686 13.93 0.59 36.97
CA CYS A 686 13.04 -0.52 37.33
C CYS A 686 13.75 -1.81 37.67
N GLY A 687 15.10 -1.89 37.50
CA GLY A 687 15.86 -3.12 37.67
C GLY A 687 15.56 -4.19 36.63
N ILE A 688 15.15 -3.79 35.42
CA ILE A 688 14.84 -4.68 34.31
C ILE A 688 16.05 -4.80 33.38
N ASP A 689 16.43 -6.04 33.08
CA ASP A 689 17.57 -6.34 32.23
C ASP A 689 17.31 -6.03 30.76
N GLN A 690 18.35 -5.54 30.09
CA GLN A 690 18.43 -5.29 28.65
C GLN A 690 19.82 -5.66 28.13
N PRO A 691 19.98 -5.95 26.81
CA PRO A 691 21.31 -6.11 26.23
C PRO A 691 22.15 -4.85 26.44
N GLU A 692 23.42 -4.99 26.78
CA GLU A 692 24.33 -3.85 26.85
C GLU A 692 24.43 -3.15 25.51
N TRP A 693 24.32 -1.83 25.51
CA TRP A 693 24.37 -1.01 24.31
C TRP A 693 25.02 0.34 24.56
N SER A 694 25.46 1.00 23.47
CA SER A 694 25.91 2.39 23.51
C SER A 694 25.71 3.05 22.15
N ALA A 695 25.41 4.35 22.16
CA ALA A 695 25.47 5.19 20.97
C ALA A 695 26.88 5.80 20.90
N LEU A 696 27.59 5.55 19.83
CA LEU A 696 29.01 5.80 19.70
C LEU A 696 29.28 6.68 18.47
N THR A 697 30.18 7.64 18.62
CA THR A 697 30.47 8.67 17.62
C THR A 697 31.86 8.54 17.01
N SER A 698 32.68 7.60 17.50
CA SER A 698 34.02 7.33 16.98
C SER A 698 34.34 5.83 16.95
N MET A 699 35.28 5.45 16.08
CA MET A 699 35.76 4.07 16.01
C MET A 699 36.46 3.64 17.30
N ASP A 700 37.16 4.53 17.99
CA ASP A 700 37.84 4.24 19.25
C ASP A 700 36.84 3.91 20.37
N ASP A 701 35.72 4.62 20.41
CA ASP A 701 34.62 4.33 21.35
C ASP A 701 33.94 3.01 21.02
N ILE A 702 33.75 2.69 19.75
CA ILE A 702 33.21 1.39 19.30
C ILE A 702 34.14 0.26 19.75
N ASN A 703 35.45 0.39 19.53
CA ASN A 703 36.42 -0.62 19.91
C ASN A 703 36.47 -0.80 21.43
N ARG A 704 36.46 0.27 22.21
CA ARG A 704 36.38 0.20 23.67
C ARG A 704 35.10 -0.47 24.17
N PHE A 705 33.98 -0.20 23.54
CA PHE A 705 32.73 -0.88 23.88
C PHE A 705 32.85 -2.38 23.62
N ILE A 706 33.39 -2.78 22.45
CA ILE A 706 33.53 -4.18 22.06
C ILE A 706 34.54 -4.92 22.95
N GLU A 707 35.61 -4.27 23.33
CA GLU A 707 36.57 -4.85 24.29
C GLU A 707 35.90 -5.23 25.61
N ARG A 708 34.92 -4.43 26.05
CA ARG A 708 34.15 -4.69 27.26
C ARG A 708 33.15 -5.82 27.10
N VAL A 709 32.33 -5.79 26.01
CA VAL A 709 31.20 -6.71 25.85
C VAL A 709 31.51 -7.95 25.04
N GLY A 710 32.58 -7.91 24.23
CA GLY A 710 32.97 -9.01 23.31
C GLY A 710 32.03 -9.17 22.11
N PHE A 711 32.52 -9.87 21.09
CA PHE A 711 31.71 -10.29 19.96
C PHE A 711 30.75 -11.45 20.33
N PRO A 712 29.65 -11.68 19.58
CA PRO A 712 29.11 -10.85 18.51
C PRO A 712 28.39 -9.59 19.00
N VAL A 713 28.32 -8.59 18.14
CA VAL A 713 27.58 -7.35 18.40
C VAL A 713 26.64 -7.04 17.27
N LEU A 714 25.51 -6.40 17.61
CA LEU A 714 24.56 -5.85 16.66
C LEU A 714 24.88 -4.37 16.45
N VAL A 715 25.07 -3.98 15.19
CA VAL A 715 25.44 -2.62 14.81
C VAL A 715 24.32 -1.98 14.00
N ARG A 716 23.86 -0.80 14.43
CA ARG A 716 22.80 -0.03 13.79
C ARG A 716 23.29 1.41 13.55
N PRO A 717 23.65 1.79 12.33
CA PRO A 717 23.98 3.18 12.02
C PRO A 717 22.75 4.08 12.12
N SER A 718 22.94 5.32 12.60
CA SER A 718 21.87 6.32 12.65
C SER A 718 21.56 6.91 11.28
N TYR A 719 22.54 6.89 10.38
CA TYR A 719 22.40 7.37 9.01
C TYR A 719 22.90 6.32 8.02
N VAL A 720 22.11 6.01 6.98
CA VAL A 720 22.48 5.00 5.98
C VAL A 720 22.30 5.54 4.58
N LEU A 721 23.40 5.65 3.83
CA LEU A 721 23.38 6.06 2.41
C LEU A 721 22.82 4.96 1.47
N SER A 722 22.77 3.70 1.88
CA SER A 722 22.44 2.57 0.99
C SER A 722 21.58 1.45 1.58
N GLY A 723 20.70 1.75 2.54
CA GLY A 723 19.66 0.78 2.99
C GLY A 723 20.12 -0.36 3.92
N ALA A 724 21.36 -0.37 4.41
CA ALA A 724 21.82 -1.36 5.39
C ALA A 724 21.37 -0.95 6.80
N ALA A 725 20.21 -1.47 7.25
CA ALA A 725 19.60 -1.02 8.51
C ALA A 725 20.30 -1.52 9.77
N MET A 726 20.67 -2.79 9.84
CA MET A 726 21.34 -3.43 10.98
C MET A 726 22.16 -4.62 10.51
N ASN A 727 23.24 -4.94 11.22
CA ASN A 727 24.03 -6.14 10.96
C ASN A 727 24.60 -6.72 12.24
N VAL A 728 24.64 -8.05 12.32
CA VAL A 728 25.34 -8.78 13.37
C VAL A 728 26.78 -8.99 12.90
N CYS A 729 27.74 -8.48 13.67
CA CYS A 729 29.16 -8.62 13.40
C CYS A 729 29.74 -9.61 14.41
N SER A 730 30.36 -10.67 13.89
CA SER A 730 30.94 -11.75 14.71
C SER A 730 32.41 -11.53 15.01
N ASN A 731 33.06 -10.61 14.32
CA ASN A 731 34.46 -10.26 14.48
C ASN A 731 34.77 -8.83 14.01
N GLN A 732 35.97 -8.37 14.29
CA GLN A 732 36.42 -7.02 13.95
C GLN A 732 36.39 -6.73 12.44
N HIS A 733 36.77 -7.70 11.62
CA HIS A 733 36.78 -7.52 10.15
C HIS A 733 35.37 -7.31 9.58
N GLU A 734 34.37 -8.05 10.04
CA GLU A 734 32.98 -7.86 9.67
C GLU A 734 32.48 -6.49 10.10
N LEU A 735 32.84 -6.04 11.31
CA LEU A 735 32.48 -4.74 11.82
C LEU A 735 33.06 -3.60 10.96
N GLU A 736 34.35 -3.63 10.67
CA GLU A 736 35.03 -2.61 9.87
C GLU A 736 34.45 -2.56 8.45
N ARG A 737 34.23 -3.72 7.82
CA ARG A 737 33.59 -3.83 6.52
C ARG A 737 32.18 -3.25 6.52
N PHE A 738 31.39 -3.51 7.56
CA PHE A 738 30.05 -2.99 7.69
C PHE A 738 30.04 -1.46 7.87
N LEU A 739 30.91 -0.94 8.71
CA LEU A 739 31.04 0.50 8.97
C LEU A 739 31.62 1.28 7.78
N GLN A 740 32.43 0.64 6.93
CA GLN A 740 32.90 1.24 5.67
C GLN A 740 31.76 1.36 4.64
N LEU A 741 30.78 0.44 4.67
CA LEU A 741 29.58 0.48 3.84
C LEU A 741 28.49 1.41 4.39
N ALA A 742 28.52 1.66 5.71
CA ALA A 742 27.69 2.66 6.38
C ALA A 742 28.51 3.96 6.45
N ALA A 743 27.89 5.11 6.25
CA ALA A 743 28.55 6.42 6.27
C ALA A 743 29.50 6.62 7.47
N ASN A 744 30.44 7.54 7.32
CA ASN A 744 31.41 7.90 8.36
C ASN A 744 30.75 8.11 9.72
N VAL A 745 31.26 7.40 10.72
CA VAL A 745 30.81 7.57 12.12
C VAL A 745 31.30 8.93 12.61
N SER A 746 30.39 9.77 13.07
CA SER A 746 30.66 11.12 13.55
C SER A 746 29.67 11.52 14.65
N GLU A 747 29.87 12.69 15.27
CA GLU A 747 28.92 13.24 16.23
C GLU A 747 27.51 13.45 15.59
N ASP A 748 27.48 13.84 14.32
CA ASP A 748 26.23 14.01 13.55
C ASP A 748 25.62 12.67 13.11
N HIS A 749 26.44 11.59 13.10
CA HIS A 749 26.04 10.26 12.63
C HIS A 749 26.51 9.17 13.60
N PRO A 750 25.91 9.09 14.80
CA PRO A 750 26.28 8.08 15.78
C PRO A 750 25.87 6.66 15.33
N VAL A 751 26.58 5.69 15.83
CA VAL A 751 26.27 4.26 15.61
C VAL A 751 25.85 3.65 16.94
N VAL A 752 24.71 3.00 16.94
CA VAL A 752 24.26 2.20 18.09
C VAL A 752 24.85 0.80 17.98
N VAL A 753 25.64 0.41 18.96
CA VAL A 753 26.22 -0.93 19.09
C VAL A 753 25.62 -1.59 20.31
N SER A 754 25.16 -2.82 20.17
CA SER A 754 24.64 -3.60 21.29
C SER A 754 25.19 -5.02 21.30
N LYS A 755 25.32 -5.60 22.51
CA LYS A 755 25.68 -7.01 22.65
C LYS A 755 24.63 -7.91 22.02
N PHE A 756 25.03 -8.80 21.14
CA PHE A 756 24.15 -9.79 20.54
C PHE A 756 24.14 -11.11 21.32
N MET A 757 22.97 -11.63 21.62
CA MET A 757 22.81 -12.87 22.38
C MET A 757 22.60 -14.06 21.45
N MET A 758 23.66 -14.81 21.23
CA MET A 758 23.59 -16.02 20.39
C MET A 758 22.67 -17.09 20.99
N HIS A 759 21.87 -17.70 20.11
CA HIS A 759 20.94 -18.79 20.46
C HIS A 759 19.89 -18.42 21.51
N ALA A 760 19.62 -17.13 21.72
CA ALA A 760 18.47 -16.70 22.49
C ALA A 760 17.18 -16.89 21.71
N LYS A 761 16.09 -17.19 22.39
CA LYS A 761 14.76 -17.17 21.81
C LYS A 761 14.25 -15.73 21.79
N GLU A 762 13.58 -15.37 20.75
CA GLU A 762 12.81 -14.13 20.68
C GLU A 762 11.36 -14.40 21.05
N VAL A 763 10.83 -13.57 21.94
CA VAL A 763 9.49 -13.71 22.49
C VAL A 763 8.81 -12.36 22.43
N GLU A 764 7.55 -12.34 21.99
CA GLU A 764 6.74 -11.13 21.93
C GLU A 764 5.57 -11.21 22.89
N MET A 765 5.24 -10.08 23.51
CA MET A 765 3.97 -9.88 24.18
C MET A 765 3.19 -8.79 23.50
N ASP A 766 2.05 -9.17 22.91
CA ASP A 766 1.02 -8.24 22.44
C ASP A 766 -0.03 -8.11 23.53
N ALA A 767 -0.34 -6.89 23.92
CA ALA A 767 -1.20 -6.66 25.08
C ALA A 767 -2.01 -5.38 24.97
N VAL A 768 -3.01 -5.28 25.82
CA VAL A 768 -3.83 -4.09 26.05
C VAL A 768 -3.76 -3.77 27.53
N ALA A 769 -3.47 -2.52 27.85
CA ALA A 769 -3.50 -2.04 29.23
C ALA A 769 -4.46 -0.86 29.38
N GLN A 770 -4.94 -0.65 30.61
CA GLN A 770 -5.74 0.50 31.01
C GLN A 770 -5.10 1.12 32.26
N ASN A 771 -4.67 2.37 32.14
CA ASN A 771 -4.01 3.10 33.24
C ASN A 771 -2.84 2.30 33.86
N GLY A 772 -2.05 1.65 33.02
CA GLY A 772 -0.91 0.85 33.43
C GLY A 772 -1.21 -0.59 33.87
N ASP A 773 -2.48 -0.98 33.98
CA ASP A 773 -2.86 -2.35 34.34
C ASP A 773 -3.21 -3.16 33.07
N ILE A 774 -2.52 -4.29 32.87
CA ILE A 774 -2.74 -5.16 31.70
C ILE A 774 -4.14 -5.81 31.80
N VAL A 775 -4.96 -5.57 30.78
CA VAL A 775 -6.33 -6.10 30.68
C VAL A 775 -6.33 -7.45 29.93
N ALA A 776 -5.59 -7.53 28.84
CA ALA A 776 -5.47 -8.72 28.02
C ALA A 776 -4.06 -8.81 27.42
N TYR A 777 -3.59 -10.01 27.16
CA TYR A 777 -2.27 -10.24 26.59
C TYR A 777 -2.20 -11.55 25.81
N ALA A 778 -1.24 -11.62 24.90
CA ALA A 778 -0.83 -12.82 24.19
C ALA A 778 0.70 -12.88 24.16
N ILE A 779 1.28 -13.99 24.60
CA ILE A 779 2.72 -14.25 24.51
C ILE A 779 2.93 -15.25 23.38
N SER A 780 3.72 -14.85 22.40
CA SER A 780 4.12 -15.68 21.25
C SER A 780 5.63 -15.87 21.23
N GLU A 781 6.10 -16.93 20.60
CA GLU A 781 7.53 -17.16 20.41
C GLU A 781 7.89 -17.33 18.94
N HIS A 782 9.11 -16.91 18.58
CA HIS A 782 9.65 -17.17 17.25
C HIS A 782 10.18 -18.61 17.19
N VAL A 783 9.98 -19.26 16.04
CA VAL A 783 10.56 -20.58 15.76
C VAL A 783 12.06 -20.46 15.59
N GLU A 784 12.51 -19.40 14.92
CA GLU A 784 13.91 -19.06 14.72
C GLU A 784 14.55 -18.49 16.01
N PHE A 785 15.85 -18.60 16.13
CA PHE A 785 16.59 -17.88 17.17
C PHE A 785 16.71 -16.38 16.86
N ALA A 786 16.99 -15.58 17.86
CA ALA A 786 17.22 -14.14 17.74
C ALA A 786 18.21 -13.80 16.64
N GLY A 787 17.94 -12.73 15.90
CA GLY A 787 18.70 -12.29 14.73
C GLY A 787 17.89 -12.32 13.43
N VAL A 788 16.71 -12.89 13.45
CA VAL A 788 15.71 -12.76 12.39
C VAL A 788 14.70 -11.71 12.82
N HIS A 789 14.49 -10.69 11.99
CA HIS A 789 13.52 -9.64 12.30
C HIS A 789 12.13 -10.24 12.53
N SER A 790 11.38 -9.75 13.51
CA SER A 790 10.06 -10.28 13.88
C SER A 790 9.08 -10.35 12.70
N GLY A 791 9.20 -9.44 11.74
CA GLY A 791 8.43 -9.44 10.52
C GLY A 791 8.76 -10.56 9.52
N ASP A 792 9.90 -11.18 9.66
CA ASP A 792 10.40 -12.27 8.79
C ASP A 792 10.40 -13.62 9.49
N ALA A 793 10.22 -13.65 10.80
CA ALA A 793 10.21 -14.86 11.60
C ALA A 793 8.90 -15.63 11.49
N THR A 794 8.99 -16.95 11.68
CA THR A 794 7.83 -17.81 11.91
C THR A 794 7.41 -17.69 13.37
N ILE A 795 6.18 -17.26 13.62
CA ILE A 795 5.65 -17.03 14.97
C ILE A 795 4.65 -18.11 15.32
N GLN A 796 4.76 -18.70 16.50
CA GLN A 796 3.81 -19.64 17.05
C GLN A 796 3.15 -19.11 18.33
N PHE A 797 1.87 -19.38 18.44
CA PHE A 797 1.03 -18.99 19.58
C PHE A 797 -0.02 -20.07 19.91
N PRO A 798 -0.15 -20.55 21.18
CA PRO A 798 0.69 -20.19 22.34
C PRO A 798 2.14 -20.70 22.19
N PRO A 799 3.07 -20.18 23.02
CA PRO A 799 4.46 -20.61 22.97
C PRO A 799 4.59 -22.09 23.37
N GLN A 800 5.45 -22.83 22.66
CA GLN A 800 5.58 -24.29 22.81
C GLN A 800 6.85 -24.72 23.53
N LYS A 801 7.90 -23.87 23.50
CA LYS A 801 9.23 -24.20 24.03
C LYS A 801 9.70 -23.28 25.16
N LEU A 802 8.81 -22.41 25.65
CA LEU A 802 9.11 -21.57 26.80
C LEU A 802 8.84 -22.31 28.10
N TYR A 803 9.72 -22.15 29.07
CA TYR A 803 9.47 -22.61 30.45
C TYR A 803 8.34 -21.77 31.07
N VAL A 804 7.57 -22.41 31.95
CA VAL A 804 6.52 -21.70 32.71
C VAL A 804 7.09 -20.53 33.51
N GLU A 805 8.27 -20.70 34.05
CA GLU A 805 8.98 -19.63 34.79
C GLU A 805 9.37 -18.46 33.87
N THR A 806 9.81 -18.73 32.65
CA THR A 806 10.07 -17.70 31.62
C THR A 806 8.81 -16.87 31.36
N VAL A 807 7.68 -17.53 31.14
CA VAL A 807 6.39 -16.86 30.92
C VAL A 807 5.98 -16.00 32.12
N ARG A 808 6.16 -16.53 33.34
CA ARG A 808 5.84 -15.77 34.58
C ARG A 808 6.71 -14.52 34.71
N ARG A 809 8.00 -14.59 34.42
CA ARG A 809 8.93 -13.46 34.47
C ARG A 809 8.58 -12.42 33.41
N ILE A 810 8.30 -12.83 32.17
CA ILE A 810 7.84 -11.95 31.11
C ILE A 810 6.58 -11.19 31.54
N LYS A 811 5.59 -11.88 32.11
CA LYS A 811 4.37 -11.26 32.63
C LYS A 811 4.64 -10.24 33.74
N LYS A 812 5.58 -10.55 34.64
CA LYS A 812 5.97 -9.64 35.73
C LYS A 812 6.64 -8.38 35.17
N ILE A 813 7.60 -8.55 34.27
CA ILE A 813 8.33 -7.44 33.63
C ILE A 813 7.34 -6.57 32.83
N SER A 814 6.46 -7.20 32.05
CA SER A 814 5.46 -6.48 31.24
C SER A 814 4.53 -5.62 32.10
N ARG A 815 4.08 -6.13 33.24
CA ARG A 815 3.25 -5.36 34.17
C ARG A 815 3.98 -4.16 34.76
N GLN A 816 5.25 -4.33 35.06
CA GLN A 816 6.10 -3.26 35.59
C GLN A 816 6.29 -2.16 34.54
N ILE A 817 6.60 -2.51 33.30
CA ILE A 817 6.75 -1.57 32.18
C ILE A 817 5.41 -0.86 31.89
N ALA A 818 4.30 -1.59 31.87
CA ALA A 818 2.98 -1.01 31.60
C ALA A 818 2.60 0.05 32.64
N ARG A 819 2.91 -0.19 33.91
CA ARG A 819 2.67 0.77 34.99
C ARG A 819 3.56 1.98 34.92
N GLU A 820 4.85 1.77 34.66
CA GLU A 820 5.83 2.85 34.57
C GLU A 820 5.57 3.81 33.40
N LEU A 821 5.12 3.28 32.28
CA LEU A 821 4.73 4.07 31.10
C LEU A 821 3.24 4.44 31.08
N ASN A 822 2.51 4.15 32.18
CA ASN A 822 1.06 4.44 32.29
C ASN A 822 0.27 4.09 31.03
N ILE A 823 0.50 2.90 30.48
CA ILE A 823 -0.03 2.48 29.18
C ILE A 823 -1.56 2.39 29.24
N SER A 824 -2.24 3.03 28.27
CA SER A 824 -3.67 2.91 28.05
C SER A 824 -3.94 2.69 26.56
N GLY A 825 -4.10 1.44 26.16
CA GLY A 825 -4.28 1.04 24.78
C GLY A 825 -3.41 -0.16 24.40
N PRO A 826 -3.20 -0.38 23.10
CA PRO A 826 -2.40 -1.50 22.61
C PRO A 826 -0.91 -1.23 22.77
N PHE A 827 -0.16 -2.30 23.05
CA PHE A 827 1.30 -2.23 23.09
C PHE A 827 1.92 -3.61 22.80
N ASN A 828 3.19 -3.59 22.42
CA ASN A 828 4.00 -4.76 22.15
C ASN A 828 5.34 -4.62 22.86
N ILE A 829 5.80 -5.68 23.50
CA ILE A 829 7.14 -5.77 24.08
C ILE A 829 7.86 -6.96 23.46
N GLN A 830 9.09 -6.73 23.03
CA GLN A 830 9.97 -7.78 22.52
C GLN A 830 11.04 -8.14 23.55
N TYR A 831 11.23 -9.45 23.71
CA TYR A 831 12.15 -10.04 24.69
C TYR A 831 13.14 -11.00 24.03
N LEU A 832 14.32 -11.06 24.59
CA LEU A 832 15.24 -12.18 24.43
C LEU A 832 15.18 -13.08 25.66
N ALA A 833 15.05 -14.37 25.44
CA ALA A 833 15.07 -15.38 26.50
C ALA A 833 16.10 -16.46 26.20
N LYS A 834 17.02 -16.62 27.13
CA LYS A 834 17.99 -17.74 27.13
C LYS A 834 17.88 -18.43 28.47
N ASP A 835 17.38 -19.66 28.46
CA ASP A 835 16.90 -20.34 29.65
C ASP A 835 15.88 -19.47 30.39
N ASN A 836 16.10 -19.08 31.63
CA ASN A 836 15.26 -18.15 32.38
C ASN A 836 15.87 -16.74 32.50
N ASP A 837 16.95 -16.45 31.75
CA ASP A 837 17.49 -15.10 31.65
C ASP A 837 16.72 -14.35 30.56
N ILE A 838 16.11 -13.22 30.97
CA ILE A 838 15.20 -12.45 30.09
C ILE A 838 15.71 -11.03 29.96
N LYS A 839 15.84 -10.56 28.73
CA LYS A 839 16.22 -9.18 28.45
C LYS A 839 15.18 -8.52 27.56
N VAL A 840 14.86 -7.26 27.85
CA VAL A 840 13.94 -6.46 27.06
C VAL A 840 14.70 -5.84 25.87
N ILE A 841 14.17 -5.99 24.66
CA ILE A 841 14.72 -5.36 23.45
C ILE A 841 14.07 -3.98 23.27
N GLU A 842 12.76 -3.94 23.18
CA GLU A 842 11.99 -2.72 22.91
C GLU A 842 10.55 -2.84 23.40
N CYS A 843 9.92 -1.70 23.58
CA CYS A 843 8.48 -1.56 23.85
C CYS A 843 7.87 -0.58 22.84
N ASN A 844 6.91 -1.07 22.09
CA ASN A 844 6.16 -0.27 21.11
C ASN A 844 4.79 0.07 21.68
N LEU A 845 4.50 1.35 21.94
CA LEU A 845 3.22 1.80 22.51
C LEU A 845 2.15 1.95 21.40
N ARG A 846 2.03 0.95 20.59
CA ARG A 846 1.10 0.82 19.47
C ARG A 846 0.84 -0.64 19.17
N ALA A 847 -0.17 -0.90 18.32
CA ALA A 847 -0.37 -2.24 17.78
C ALA A 847 0.85 -2.70 16.96
N SER A 848 1.14 -3.98 17.01
CA SER A 848 2.18 -4.65 16.23
C SER A 848 1.59 -5.42 15.05
N ARG A 849 2.44 -5.95 14.18
CA ARG A 849 2.03 -6.80 13.06
C ARG A 849 1.34 -8.10 13.51
N SER A 850 1.65 -8.60 14.68
CA SER A 850 1.08 -9.83 15.22
C SER A 850 -0.32 -9.68 15.84
N PHE A 851 -0.82 -8.46 16.02
CA PHE A 851 -2.14 -8.22 16.63
C PHE A 851 -3.30 -8.95 15.93
N PRO A 852 -3.44 -8.94 14.59
CA PRO A 852 -4.51 -9.71 13.95
C PRO A 852 -4.32 -11.23 14.15
N PHE A 853 -3.10 -11.73 14.07
CA PHE A 853 -2.79 -13.14 14.28
C PHE A 853 -3.17 -13.61 15.68
N VAL A 854 -2.63 -12.97 16.72
CA VAL A 854 -2.90 -13.37 18.11
C VAL A 854 -4.37 -13.17 18.50
N SER A 855 -5.02 -12.11 18.00
CA SER A 855 -6.44 -11.88 18.23
C SER A 855 -7.31 -12.99 17.66
N LYS A 856 -7.04 -13.44 16.43
CA LYS A 856 -7.80 -14.50 15.75
C LYS A 856 -7.54 -15.87 16.39
N VAL A 857 -6.30 -16.19 16.75
CA VAL A 857 -5.95 -17.44 17.42
C VAL A 857 -6.57 -17.51 18.82
N LEU A 858 -6.48 -16.42 19.58
CA LEU A 858 -7.08 -16.34 20.94
C LEU A 858 -8.61 -16.21 20.90
N LYS A 859 -9.18 -15.82 19.75
CA LYS A 859 -10.60 -15.46 19.59
C LYS A 859 -11.04 -14.35 20.52
N ILE A 860 -10.19 -13.37 20.69
CA ILE A 860 -10.42 -12.12 21.42
C ILE A 860 -9.90 -10.98 20.56
N ASN A 861 -10.76 -10.04 20.19
CA ASN A 861 -10.35 -8.87 19.44
C ASN A 861 -9.63 -7.87 20.37
N LEU A 862 -8.29 -7.92 20.36
CA LEU A 862 -7.47 -7.07 21.20
C LEU A 862 -7.58 -5.58 20.82
N ILE A 863 -7.86 -5.25 19.56
CA ILE A 863 -8.04 -3.87 19.12
C ILE A 863 -9.40 -3.32 19.56
N GLU A 864 -10.44 -4.14 19.58
CA GLU A 864 -11.72 -3.72 20.16
C GLU A 864 -11.57 -3.36 21.64
N LEU A 865 -10.90 -4.21 22.43
CA LEU A 865 -10.57 -3.90 23.82
C LEU A 865 -9.73 -2.63 23.95
N ALA A 866 -8.67 -2.51 23.15
CA ALA A 866 -7.78 -1.35 23.18
C ALA A 866 -8.53 -0.05 22.83
N THR A 867 -9.42 -0.09 21.85
CA THR A 867 -10.20 1.08 21.43
C THR A 867 -11.18 1.51 22.53
N ARG A 868 -11.85 0.58 23.18
CA ARG A 868 -12.69 0.88 24.35
C ARG A 868 -11.90 1.53 25.48
N VAL A 869 -10.69 1.01 25.77
CA VAL A 869 -9.77 1.61 26.72
C VAL A 869 -9.40 3.04 26.32
N MET A 870 -9.02 3.26 25.07
CA MET A 870 -8.63 4.58 24.57
C MET A 870 -9.80 5.59 24.58
N LEU A 871 -11.02 5.11 24.44
CA LEU A 871 -12.23 5.95 24.60
C LEU A 871 -12.57 6.24 26.06
N GLY A 872 -11.85 5.68 27.01
CA GLY A 872 -12.10 5.85 28.45
C GLY A 872 -13.26 5.03 28.98
N LEU A 873 -13.66 3.98 28.26
CA LEU A 873 -14.77 3.11 28.65
C LEU A 873 -14.30 1.98 29.57
N PRO A 874 -15.18 1.46 30.45
CA PRO A 874 -14.84 0.29 31.24
C PRO A 874 -14.70 -0.95 30.35
N VAL A 875 -13.71 -1.77 30.66
CA VAL A 875 -13.46 -3.04 29.98
C VAL A 875 -13.37 -4.18 30.96
N GLU A 876 -13.91 -5.32 30.57
CA GLU A 876 -13.79 -6.56 31.35
C GLU A 876 -12.55 -7.33 30.92
N ARG A 877 -11.86 -7.95 31.86
CA ARG A 877 -10.74 -8.84 31.54
C ARG A 877 -11.28 -10.13 30.94
N PRO A 878 -10.80 -10.54 29.73
CA PRO A 878 -11.20 -11.81 29.17
C PRO A 878 -10.87 -12.97 30.09
N SER A 879 -11.79 -13.93 30.22
CA SER A 879 -11.59 -15.13 31.05
C SER A 879 -10.63 -16.15 30.41
N LYS A 880 -10.48 -16.11 29.09
CA LYS A 880 -9.58 -17.03 28.34
C LYS A 880 -8.12 -16.68 28.56
N ASN A 881 -7.30 -17.70 28.65
CA ASN A 881 -5.85 -17.57 28.75
C ASN A 881 -5.15 -18.56 27.79
N LEU A 882 -3.82 -18.52 27.75
CA LEU A 882 -2.99 -19.34 26.82
C LEU A 882 -3.24 -20.85 26.96
N PHE A 883 -3.61 -21.30 28.16
CA PHE A 883 -3.80 -22.73 28.45
C PHE A 883 -5.20 -23.24 28.08
N ASP A 884 -6.11 -22.34 27.70
CA ASP A 884 -7.48 -22.70 27.29
C ASP A 884 -7.56 -23.09 25.80
N LEU A 885 -6.45 -22.96 25.06
CA LEU A 885 -6.39 -23.31 23.64
C LEU A 885 -5.98 -24.77 23.48
N ASP A 886 -6.75 -25.50 22.68
CA ASP A 886 -6.50 -26.90 22.29
C ASP A 886 -5.82 -27.04 20.91
N TYR A 887 -5.31 -25.94 20.40
CA TYR A 887 -4.60 -25.83 19.11
C TYR A 887 -3.47 -24.82 19.19
N VAL A 888 -2.57 -24.88 18.22
CA VAL A 888 -1.47 -23.93 18.03
C VAL A 888 -1.66 -23.21 16.71
N GLY A 889 -1.63 -21.88 16.75
CA GLY A 889 -1.56 -21.03 15.54
C GLY A 889 -0.11 -20.82 15.12
N ILE A 890 0.14 -20.85 13.82
CA ILE A 890 1.44 -20.55 13.24
C ILE A 890 1.24 -19.53 12.11
N THR A 891 2.03 -18.48 12.12
CA THR A 891 2.13 -17.56 10.99
C THR A 891 3.55 -17.56 10.46
N ALA A 892 3.70 -17.55 9.14
CA ALA A 892 4.98 -17.51 8.45
C ALA A 892 4.95 -16.42 7.37
N SER A 893 6.09 -15.76 7.18
CA SER A 893 6.21 -14.71 6.18
C SER A 893 6.37 -15.28 4.78
N GLN A 894 5.76 -14.62 3.80
CA GLN A 894 5.94 -14.91 2.38
C GLN A 894 7.10 -14.09 1.82
N PHE A 895 8.04 -14.75 1.17
CA PHE A 895 9.17 -14.12 0.50
C PHE A 895 8.98 -14.16 -1.03
N SER A 896 9.08 -13.00 -1.69
CA SER A 896 8.91 -12.84 -3.14
C SER A 896 10.18 -12.32 -3.81
N LEU A 897 11.34 -12.78 -3.37
CA LEU A 897 12.64 -12.27 -3.81
C LEU A 897 12.92 -12.50 -5.31
N ASN A 898 12.28 -13.49 -5.92
CA ASN A 898 12.45 -13.78 -7.36
C ASN A 898 11.95 -12.61 -8.24
N SER A 899 10.98 -11.83 -7.79
CA SER A 899 10.49 -10.65 -8.49
C SER A 899 11.49 -9.49 -8.51
N LEU A 900 12.53 -9.53 -7.67
CA LEU A 900 13.53 -8.48 -7.50
C LEU A 900 14.86 -8.79 -8.20
N LYS A 901 15.03 -9.99 -8.77
CA LYS A 901 16.26 -10.39 -9.47
C LYS A 901 16.16 -10.04 -10.96
N LYS A 902 17.34 -9.68 -11.57
CA LYS A 902 17.48 -9.56 -13.02
C LYS A 902 17.31 -10.91 -13.70
#